data_aee7a5858f6795717b4b3849c73ff1b8
#
_entry.id   aee7a5858f6795717b4b3849c73ff1b8
#
_cell.length_a   1.000
_cell.length_b   1.000
_cell.length_c   1.000
_cell.angle_alpha   90.00
_cell.angle_beta   90.00
_cell.angle_gamma   90.00
#
_symmetry.space_group_name_H-M   'P 1'
#
loop_
_entity.id
_entity.type
_entity.pdbx_description
1 polymer ?
#
loop_
_entity_poly.entity_id
_entity_poly.type
_entity_poly.pdbx_seq_one_letter_code
_entity_poly.pdbx_strand_id
1 'polypeptide(L)'
;MFGEELTLGPSSTSRPISKSKWPREMDTPAGYKEITNIQLRTTEVPVNSEMPSPQIDAATKTRPPGAERLRAGAERAHGLDGALAAALERVARIIATSLRVPSAAVILLGQDRRSFAGGSDAHSWLSRDPGALFRLGLASQVLASNRALTIDDARSMPNANDDDSAKSLGVAGFLGTSVAGTTSEPLALVVAIDASPRKWTTSEIEHFTEIAASAVTEIELQRRTVEAERIERQLRHDALHDGLTGLPNRACFVERLRHAGERARRNAQDSFAVLFLDLDHFKVVNDSFGHLAGDELLAEVARRLASCLRSVDTLARLGGDEFALLLEEVHEPSDAARVAERLQMALRNPMTIRDSEVFTSASIGIALSGRVEDAPQHLLRSADLAMYRAKEHGRGRFEVFDPAMHTAAMERLRLEMDLRRAIERDQLTLHYQPVFSLSTGGVVAVEALIRWQHPDRGLVAPLDFIPIAERTGLIGEIGKWVISRACQQLKSWERDFGYAAPQSVWINISPKQFTQCDFAQQVKELFESLSFEPRRIKFEITESIMLEDIELAMRTLGDLRRLGVQVFMDDFGTGYSSLTYLGRLPLDGIKVDRSFVSQMGKDVRQAQLVGTIITLIRNLGLEPIAEGVETEQQASLLKEMGCAFAQGFVFCRPVPPREIDELLRNASR
;
A
#
# COMPACT_ATOMS: atom_id res chain seq x y z
N MET A 1 -53.78 18.40 -19.66
CA MET A 1 -55.05 18.24 -18.92
C MET A 1 -54.67 17.57 -17.59
N PHE A 2 -54.91 18.33 -16.53
CA PHE A 2 -54.95 17.95 -15.09
C PHE A 2 -53.72 17.19 -14.54
N GLY A 3 -52.90 17.67 -13.63
CA GLY A 3 -53.03 18.72 -12.63
C GLY A 3 -53.66 18.20 -11.33
N GLU A 4 -52.80 17.93 -10.34
CA GLU A 4 -53.16 18.17 -8.95
C GLU A 4 -51.91 18.09 -8.05
N GLU A 5 -51.59 19.25 -7.49
CA GLU A 5 -50.73 19.46 -6.32
C GLU A 5 -51.50 19.05 -5.04
N LEU A 6 -50.79 18.59 -4.03
CA LEU A 6 -51.19 18.78 -2.63
C LEU A 6 -49.93 18.79 -1.73
N THR A 7 -49.45 19.92 -1.42
CA THR A 7 -49.16 20.71 -0.21
C THR A 7 -49.02 19.96 1.15
N LEU A 8 -47.84 20.11 1.71
CA LEU A 8 -47.38 20.63 3.00
C LEU A 8 -48.16 20.34 4.28
N GLY A 9 -47.45 19.92 5.30
CA GLY A 9 -47.69 20.25 6.71
C GLY A 9 -46.73 19.52 7.67
N PRO A 10 -46.07 20.24 8.58
CA PRO A 10 -45.08 19.69 9.50
C PRO A 10 -45.61 19.50 10.92
N SER A 11 -45.08 18.53 11.67
CA SER A 11 -45.01 18.58 13.13
C SER A 11 -43.99 17.55 13.63
N SER A 12 -42.85 17.99 14.16
CA SER A 12 -42.54 18.16 15.60
C SER A 12 -42.67 16.90 16.45
N THR A 13 -41.58 16.36 16.97
CA THR A 13 -41.18 16.42 18.37
C THR A 13 -39.98 15.49 18.63
N SER A 14 -38.90 16.10 19.07
CA SER A 14 -37.77 15.49 19.71
C SER A 14 -38.13 14.91 21.08
N ARG A 15 -37.69 13.69 21.40
CA ARG A 15 -37.40 13.26 22.78
C ARG A 15 -36.15 12.40 22.84
N PRO A 16 -35.28 12.60 23.82
CA PRO A 16 -34.03 11.89 23.99
C PRO A 16 -34.23 10.55 24.69
N ILE A 17 -33.54 9.49 24.21
CA ILE A 17 -33.47 8.19 24.87
C ILE A 17 -32.28 8.16 25.80
N SER A 18 -32.62 7.87 27.04
CA SER A 18 -31.82 7.79 28.25
C SER A 18 -30.72 6.73 28.19
N LYS A 19 -29.58 7.07 28.82
CA LYS A 19 -28.50 6.16 29.26
C LYS A 19 -29.06 5.06 30.16
N SER A 20 -28.92 3.79 29.82
CA SER A 20 -29.06 2.66 30.74
C SER A 20 -27.74 1.90 30.87
N LYS A 21 -27.12 2.05 31.98
CA LYS A 21 -26.48 1.17 32.95
C LYS A 21 -26.01 -0.20 32.43
N TRP A 22 -24.70 -0.36 32.45
CA TRP A 22 -24.04 -1.65 32.49
C TRP A 22 -24.01 -2.17 33.92
N PRO A 23 -24.20 -3.48 34.18
CA PRO A 23 -23.90 -4.09 35.48
C PRO A 23 -22.42 -4.50 35.55
N ARG A 24 -21.87 -4.28 36.74
CA ARG A 24 -20.56 -4.76 37.19
C ARG A 24 -20.65 -6.21 37.64
N GLU A 25 -19.52 -6.90 37.49
CA GLU A 25 -19.04 -8.05 38.25
C GLU A 25 -19.72 -9.41 38.00
N MET A 26 -18.97 -10.32 37.38
CA MET A 26 -18.94 -11.72 37.78
C MET A 26 -17.59 -12.34 37.57
N ASP A 27 -17.18 -13.02 38.59
CA ASP A 27 -16.03 -13.82 38.95
C ASP A 27 -15.28 -14.59 37.85
N THR A 28 -13.97 -14.55 37.99
CA THR A 28 -12.98 -15.45 37.42
C THR A 28 -13.03 -16.83 38.09
N PRO A 29 -12.96 -17.94 37.34
CA PRO A 29 -12.44 -19.21 37.87
C PRO A 29 -10.97 -19.34 37.49
N ALA A 30 -10.22 -19.73 38.51
CA ALA A 30 -8.81 -20.06 38.50
C ALA A 30 -8.47 -21.24 37.56
N GLY A 31 -7.31 -21.16 36.91
CA GLY A 31 -6.67 -22.35 36.38
C GLY A 31 -5.92 -22.17 35.07
N TYR A 32 -4.88 -21.35 35.01
CA TYR A 32 -3.79 -21.57 34.06
C TYR A 32 -2.46 -21.34 34.79
N LYS A 33 -1.80 -22.45 35.15
CA LYS A 33 -0.42 -22.48 35.56
C LYS A 33 0.50 -22.55 34.37
N GLU A 34 1.45 -21.62 34.38
CA GLU A 34 2.85 -21.76 33.99
C GLU A 34 3.20 -22.55 32.70
N ILE A 35 3.56 -21.83 31.64
CA ILE A 35 4.75 -22.19 30.86
C ILE A 35 5.62 -20.93 30.76
N THR A 36 6.46 -20.73 31.75
CA THR A 36 7.65 -19.89 31.72
C THR A 36 8.82 -20.79 31.40
N ASN A 37 9.46 -20.60 30.24
CA ASN A 37 10.92 -20.73 30.05
C ASN A 37 11.26 -20.60 28.56
N ILE A 38 11.50 -19.38 28.15
CA ILE A 38 12.40 -19.11 27.02
C ILE A 38 13.49 -18.21 27.58
N GLN A 39 14.67 -18.78 27.74
CA GLN A 39 15.89 -18.12 28.20
C GLN A 39 16.30 -17.07 27.14
N LEU A 40 16.20 -15.81 27.50
CA LEU A 40 16.90 -14.71 26.85
C LEU A 40 18.39 -14.79 27.25
N ARG A 41 19.24 -15.10 26.28
CA ARG A 41 20.70 -14.87 26.40
C ARG A 41 20.95 -13.39 26.18
N THR A 42 21.16 -12.68 27.26
CA THR A 42 21.80 -11.36 27.28
C THR A 42 23.30 -11.56 27.12
N THR A 43 23.84 -11.13 25.98
CA THR A 43 25.30 -10.91 25.86
C THR A 43 25.61 -9.50 26.35
N GLU A 44 26.19 -9.43 27.53
CA GLU A 44 26.83 -8.23 28.07
C GLU A 44 28.06 -7.89 27.21
N VAL A 45 28.12 -6.65 26.69
CA VAL A 45 29.34 -6.06 26.13
C VAL A 45 29.99 -5.23 27.22
N PRO A 46 31.27 -5.44 27.55
CA PRO A 46 31.94 -4.69 28.61
C PRO A 46 32.24 -3.26 28.14
N VAL A 47 31.86 -2.31 28.98
CA VAL A 47 32.29 -0.91 28.93
C VAL A 47 33.75 -0.85 29.34
N ASN A 48 34.63 -0.52 28.41
CA ASN A 48 36.00 -0.11 28.75
C ASN A 48 36.17 1.38 28.45
N SER A 49 36.34 2.10 29.57
CA SER A 49 36.78 3.48 29.65
C SER A 49 38.23 3.59 29.22
N GLU A 50 38.54 4.48 28.29
CA GLU A 50 39.72 5.33 28.27
C GLU A 50 39.78 6.09 26.94
N MET A 51 39.48 7.38 27.02
CA MET A 51 39.75 8.33 25.94
C MET A 51 41.16 8.88 26.11
N PRO A 52 42.01 8.83 25.09
CA PRO A 52 43.25 9.60 25.10
C PRO A 52 43.00 11.06 24.70
N SER A 53 43.57 11.94 25.54
CA SER A 53 43.64 13.38 25.27
C SER A 53 44.43 13.68 23.99
N PRO A 54 44.01 14.65 23.16
CA PRO A 54 44.83 15.06 22.04
C PRO A 54 45.95 16.01 22.46
N GLN A 55 47.16 15.62 22.10
CA GLN A 55 48.37 16.47 22.19
C GLN A 55 48.19 17.66 21.22
N ILE A 56 48.50 18.86 21.74
CA ILE A 56 48.56 20.10 21.02
C ILE A 56 49.93 20.19 20.35
N ASP A 57 49.98 20.11 19.06
CA ASP A 57 51.16 20.51 18.30
C ASP A 57 50.99 21.92 17.75
N ALA A 58 51.93 22.77 18.16
CA ALA A 58 51.97 24.18 17.83
C ALA A 58 52.69 24.38 16.50
N ALA A 59 52.00 24.91 15.50
CA ALA A 59 52.47 25.84 14.51
C ALA A 59 51.60 25.92 13.24
N THR A 60 50.55 26.71 13.26
CA THR A 60 50.08 27.35 12.04
C THR A 60 49.39 28.67 12.38
N LYS A 61 49.87 29.72 11.77
CA LYS A 61 49.43 31.12 11.98
C LYS A 61 47.91 31.29 11.89
N THR A 62 47.29 31.54 13.00
CA THR A 62 45.86 31.80 13.11
C THR A 62 45.49 33.17 12.61
N ARG A 63 44.65 33.22 11.58
CA ARG A 63 43.80 34.39 11.27
C ARG A 63 42.81 34.59 12.40
N PRO A 64 42.43 35.86 12.74
CA PRO A 64 41.58 36.12 13.88
C PRO A 64 40.17 35.51 13.69
N PRO A 65 39.55 34.97 14.75
CA PRO A 65 38.25 34.28 14.70
C PRO A 65 37.01 35.18 14.48
N GLY A 66 37.23 36.44 14.15
CA GLY A 66 36.15 37.39 13.85
C GLY A 66 35.61 37.34 12.42
N ALA A 67 36.40 36.88 11.44
CA ALA A 67 35.99 36.90 10.03
C ALA A 67 34.98 35.84 9.64
N GLU A 68 34.96 34.68 10.28
CA GLU A 68 33.98 33.64 10.02
C GLU A 68 32.64 33.91 10.73
N ARG A 69 32.66 34.53 11.91
CA ARG A 69 31.42 34.97 12.59
C ARG A 69 30.75 36.14 11.87
N LEU A 70 31.49 36.98 11.20
CA LEU A 70 30.98 38.07 10.34
C LEU A 70 30.40 37.57 9.02
N ARG A 71 30.96 36.49 8.42
CA ARG A 71 30.36 35.81 7.27
C ARG A 71 29.08 35.05 7.64
N ALA A 72 29.07 34.35 8.74
CA ALA A 72 27.87 33.66 9.24
C ALA A 72 26.76 34.62 9.71
N GLY A 73 27.11 35.85 10.10
CA GLY A 73 26.17 36.94 10.37
C GLY A 73 25.62 37.58 9.10
N ALA A 74 26.46 37.74 8.08
CA ALA A 74 26.06 38.26 6.78
C ALA A 74 25.22 37.23 5.98
N GLU A 75 25.54 35.96 6.06
CA GLU A 75 24.75 34.89 5.43
C GLU A 75 23.39 34.65 6.12
N ARG A 76 23.22 35.00 7.39
CA ARG A 76 21.91 35.05 8.07
C ARG A 76 21.11 36.32 7.85
N ALA A 77 21.76 37.42 7.45
CA ALA A 77 21.09 38.62 6.94
C ALA A 77 20.51 38.41 5.52
N HIS A 78 20.95 37.40 4.81
CA HIS A 78 20.41 36.98 3.50
C HIS A 78 19.04 36.28 3.56
N GLY A 79 18.42 36.18 4.72
CA GLY A 79 17.02 35.77 4.86
C GLY A 79 16.00 36.88 4.67
N LEU A 80 16.46 38.13 4.56
CA LEU A 80 15.62 39.26 4.10
C LEU A 80 15.74 39.33 2.58
N ASP A 81 14.58 39.19 1.94
CA ASP A 81 14.48 39.36 0.49
C ASP A 81 15.22 40.62 0.07
N GLY A 82 16.11 40.53 -0.91
CA GLY A 82 16.90 41.67 -1.40
C GLY A 82 16.02 42.85 -1.81
N ALA A 83 14.76 42.60 -2.16
CA ALA A 83 13.74 43.62 -2.45
C ALA A 83 13.35 44.42 -1.20
N LEU A 84 13.15 43.77 -0.04
CA LEU A 84 12.83 44.46 1.22
C LEU A 84 14.00 45.32 1.70
N ALA A 85 15.22 44.77 1.64
CA ALA A 85 16.43 45.54 2.00
C ALA A 85 16.56 46.84 1.16
N ALA A 86 16.39 46.71 -0.16
CA ALA A 86 16.45 47.87 -1.07
C ALA A 86 15.31 48.86 -0.83
N ALA A 87 14.12 48.38 -0.43
CA ALA A 87 13.00 49.26 -0.08
C ALA A 87 13.28 50.07 1.19
N LEU A 88 13.80 49.41 2.24
CA LEU A 88 14.17 50.09 3.49
C LEU A 88 15.32 51.10 3.30
N GLU A 89 16.31 50.78 2.46
CA GLU A 89 17.36 51.73 2.08
C GLU A 89 16.81 52.94 1.33
N ARG A 90 15.83 52.77 0.44
CA ARG A 90 15.16 53.86 -0.24
C ARG A 90 14.46 54.82 0.75
N VAL A 91 13.70 54.25 1.71
CA VAL A 91 13.02 55.04 2.74
C VAL A 91 14.03 55.81 3.59
N ALA A 92 15.09 55.16 4.06
CA ALA A 92 16.15 55.81 4.83
C ALA A 92 16.81 56.98 4.04
N ARG A 93 17.06 56.78 2.75
CA ARG A 93 17.61 57.79 1.86
C ARG A 93 16.66 58.99 1.67
N ILE A 94 15.36 58.72 1.52
CA ILE A 94 14.35 59.76 1.43
C ILE A 94 14.36 60.63 2.71
N ILE A 95 14.38 59.99 3.90
CA ILE A 95 14.44 60.65 5.19
C ILE A 95 15.72 61.55 5.27
N ALA A 96 16.88 60.94 4.98
CA ALA A 96 18.15 61.65 5.03
C ALA A 96 18.17 62.90 4.12
N THR A 97 17.64 62.76 2.90
CA THR A 97 17.58 63.85 1.92
C THR A 97 16.57 64.93 2.32
N SER A 98 15.37 64.51 2.73
CA SER A 98 14.28 65.42 3.10
C SER A 98 14.60 66.23 4.33
N LEU A 99 15.20 65.61 5.34
CA LEU A 99 15.61 66.29 6.58
C LEU A 99 17.01 66.96 6.50
N ARG A 100 17.74 66.71 5.41
CA ARG A 100 19.14 67.19 5.23
C ARG A 100 20.02 66.71 6.39
N VAL A 101 19.89 65.47 6.80
CA VAL A 101 20.73 64.81 7.82
C VAL A 101 21.74 63.89 7.19
N PRO A 102 22.93 63.74 7.82
CA PRO A 102 23.97 62.86 7.26
C PRO A 102 23.59 61.38 7.33
N SER A 103 22.66 60.99 8.20
CA SER A 103 22.26 59.58 8.32
C SER A 103 20.81 59.39 8.73
N ALA A 104 20.15 58.40 8.12
CA ALA A 104 18.86 57.86 8.54
C ALA A 104 18.85 56.35 8.38
N ALA A 105 18.03 55.66 9.16
CA ALA A 105 17.88 54.23 9.09
C ALA A 105 16.46 53.78 9.44
N VAL A 106 16.07 52.65 8.83
CA VAL A 106 14.89 51.84 9.22
C VAL A 106 15.38 50.54 9.78
N ILE A 107 15.08 50.24 11.04
CA ILE A 107 15.54 49.08 11.79
C ILE A 107 14.36 48.19 12.08
N LEU A 108 14.30 47.00 11.47
CA LEU A 108 13.27 46.00 11.72
C LEU A 108 13.44 45.38 13.11
N LEU A 109 12.35 45.23 13.82
CA LEU A 109 12.29 44.56 15.13
C LEU A 109 11.83 43.13 14.94
N GLY A 110 12.74 42.13 15.07
CA GLY A 110 12.43 40.72 15.02
C GLY A 110 12.16 40.11 16.41
N GLN A 111 11.65 38.88 16.47
CA GLN A 111 11.41 38.16 17.74
C GLN A 111 12.67 38.03 18.61
N ASP A 112 13.86 38.00 18.02
CA ASP A 112 15.14 37.88 18.73
C ASP A 112 15.80 39.23 19.04
N ARG A 113 15.09 40.36 18.89
CA ARG A 113 15.62 41.75 19.05
C ARG A 113 16.87 42.03 18.20
N ARG A 114 17.10 41.29 17.13
CA ARG A 114 18.19 41.47 16.18
C ARG A 114 17.66 42.20 14.96
N SER A 115 18.22 43.35 14.70
CA SER A 115 17.70 44.35 13.79
C SER A 115 18.54 44.39 12.51
N PHE A 116 17.87 44.58 11.38
CA PHE A 116 18.51 44.95 10.13
C PHE A 116 18.29 46.45 9.91
N ALA A 117 19.32 47.18 9.52
CA ALA A 117 19.22 48.61 9.21
C ALA A 117 19.57 48.86 7.75
N GLY A 118 18.62 49.43 7.00
CA GLY A 118 18.92 50.11 5.75
C GLY A 118 19.27 51.59 6.06
N GLY A 119 20.41 52.07 5.67
CA GLY A 119 20.84 53.46 5.99
C GLY A 119 21.52 54.20 4.83
N SER A 120 21.58 55.51 4.94
CA SER A 120 22.40 56.34 4.07
C SER A 120 23.85 56.41 4.59
N ASP A 121 24.84 56.58 3.71
CA ASP A 121 26.25 56.22 3.86
C ASP A 121 27.10 56.93 4.92
N ALA A 122 26.62 57.95 5.64
CA ALA A 122 27.48 58.75 6.49
C ALA A 122 27.88 58.14 7.83
N HIS A 123 27.08 57.18 8.38
CA HIS A 123 27.37 56.47 9.62
C HIS A 123 27.42 54.96 9.38
N SER A 124 28.50 54.45 8.83
CA SER A 124 28.72 53.03 8.48
C SER A 124 28.55 52.04 9.68
N TRP A 125 28.62 52.52 10.90
CA TRP A 125 28.36 51.71 12.09
C TRP A 125 26.89 51.34 12.24
N LEU A 126 25.96 52.18 11.86
CA LEU A 126 24.53 51.93 11.99
C LEU A 126 24.08 50.71 11.17
N SER A 127 24.66 50.56 9.98
CA SER A 127 24.43 49.36 9.15
C SER A 127 25.18 48.12 9.65
N ARG A 128 26.33 48.32 10.35
CA ARG A 128 27.14 47.19 10.86
C ARG A 128 26.67 46.68 12.21
N ASP A 129 26.23 47.61 13.10
CA ASP A 129 25.80 47.32 14.45
C ASP A 129 24.58 48.15 14.85
N PRO A 130 23.38 47.85 14.35
CA PRO A 130 22.14 48.52 14.76
C PRO A 130 21.87 48.41 16.27
N GLY A 131 22.46 47.43 16.94
CA GLY A 131 22.37 47.23 18.39
C GLY A 131 22.98 48.36 19.21
N ALA A 132 23.88 49.17 18.62
CA ALA A 132 24.46 50.34 19.29
C ALA A 132 23.40 51.36 19.74
N LEU A 133 22.32 51.57 18.98
CA LEU A 133 21.20 52.42 19.39
C LEU A 133 20.46 51.91 20.64
N PHE A 134 20.40 50.62 20.84
CA PHE A 134 19.82 50.02 22.06
C PHE A 134 20.78 50.22 23.26
N ARG A 135 22.09 50.02 23.05
CA ARG A 135 23.10 50.26 24.10
C ARG A 135 23.18 51.73 24.53
N LEU A 136 22.96 52.65 23.59
CA LEU A 136 22.82 54.07 23.89
C LEU A 136 21.51 54.43 24.63
N GLY A 137 20.58 53.45 24.76
CA GLY A 137 19.27 53.70 25.34
C GLY A 137 18.30 54.48 24.44
N LEU A 138 18.75 54.97 23.27
CA LEU A 138 17.92 55.74 22.33
C LEU A 138 16.77 54.92 21.75
N ALA A 139 17.07 53.71 21.29
CA ALA A 139 16.04 52.80 20.75
C ALA A 139 14.98 52.47 21.82
N SER A 140 15.40 52.22 23.04
CA SER A 140 14.48 51.88 24.16
C SER A 140 13.58 53.08 24.50
N GLN A 141 14.11 54.31 24.48
CA GLN A 141 13.31 55.50 24.71
C GLN A 141 12.29 55.75 23.59
N VAL A 142 12.67 55.52 22.32
CA VAL A 142 11.73 55.63 21.18
C VAL A 142 10.61 54.56 21.31
N LEU A 143 10.95 53.34 21.67
CA LEU A 143 9.96 52.27 21.85
C LEU A 143 9.01 52.51 23.03
N ALA A 144 9.49 53.19 24.07
CA ALA A 144 8.65 53.58 25.22
C ALA A 144 7.78 54.82 24.94
N SER A 145 8.09 55.56 23.88
CA SER A 145 7.37 56.75 23.49
C SER A 145 6.29 56.46 22.45
N ASN A 146 5.07 56.96 22.68
CA ASN A 146 4.01 56.89 21.67
C ASN A 146 4.09 57.99 20.61
N ARG A 147 5.16 58.76 20.60
CA ARG A 147 5.40 59.93 19.69
C ARG A 147 6.84 59.89 19.23
N ALA A 148 7.11 60.65 18.19
CA ALA A 148 8.48 60.89 17.75
C ALA A 148 9.33 61.49 18.89
N LEU A 149 10.47 60.84 19.18
CA LEU A 149 11.45 61.29 20.18
C LEU A 149 12.47 62.22 19.50
N THR A 150 12.64 63.40 20.03
CA THR A 150 13.68 64.37 19.60
C THR A 150 14.70 64.58 20.70
N ILE A 151 15.98 64.58 20.36
CA ILE A 151 17.09 64.93 21.25
C ILE A 151 17.98 65.89 20.52
N ASP A 152 18.12 67.13 21.10
CA ASP A 152 18.86 68.17 20.47
C ASP A 152 20.38 67.96 20.52
N ASP A 153 20.89 67.36 21.62
CA ASP A 153 22.30 66.96 21.80
C ASP A 153 22.43 65.69 22.64
N ALA A 154 22.56 64.54 21.97
CA ALA A 154 22.67 63.23 22.57
C ALA A 154 24.03 62.98 23.29
N ARG A 155 25.02 63.80 23.02
CA ARG A 155 26.37 63.75 23.64
C ARG A 155 26.37 64.08 25.12
N SER A 156 25.34 64.77 25.60
CA SER A 156 25.14 65.14 27.00
C SER A 156 24.39 64.09 27.81
N MET A 157 23.96 62.95 27.18
CA MET A 157 23.25 61.90 27.88
C MET A 157 24.21 61.06 28.72
N PRO A 158 23.81 60.66 29.96
CA PRO A 158 24.61 59.78 30.78
C PRO A 158 24.64 58.32 30.14
N ASN A 159 25.82 57.84 29.85
CA ASN A 159 26.02 56.54 29.25
C ASN A 159 26.62 55.55 30.24
N ALA A 160 26.28 54.24 30.09
CA ALA A 160 26.77 53.16 30.96
C ALA A 160 28.21 52.70 30.63
N ASN A 161 28.74 52.99 29.41
CA ASN A 161 30.08 52.59 28.96
C ASN A 161 30.71 53.71 28.09
N ASP A 162 31.97 54.00 28.32
CA ASP A 162 32.72 55.06 27.58
C ASP A 162 32.94 54.76 26.09
N ASP A 163 33.05 53.48 25.70
CA ASP A 163 33.32 53.07 24.30
C ASP A 163 32.09 53.20 23.37
N ASP A 164 30.87 53.14 23.90
CA ASP A 164 29.61 53.29 23.17
C ASP A 164 28.93 54.66 23.44
N SER A 165 29.66 55.68 23.70
CA SER A 165 29.09 57.02 23.93
C SER A 165 28.53 57.59 22.63
N ALA A 166 27.43 58.39 22.70
CA ALA A 166 26.87 59.06 21.54
C ALA A 166 27.93 59.93 20.83
N LYS A 167 28.92 60.43 21.60
CA LYS A 167 30.08 61.20 21.12
C LYS A 167 31.03 60.37 20.27
N SER A 168 31.35 59.11 20.68
CA SER A 168 32.24 58.23 19.93
C SER A 168 31.60 57.73 18.64
N LEU A 169 30.28 57.58 18.61
CA LEU A 169 29.51 57.18 17.45
C LEU A 169 29.09 58.35 16.55
N GLY A 170 29.44 59.59 16.92
CA GLY A 170 29.11 60.76 16.13
C GLY A 170 27.61 61.14 16.15
N VAL A 171 26.86 60.76 17.17
CA VAL A 171 25.46 61.12 17.31
C VAL A 171 25.30 62.31 18.15
N ALA A 172 24.84 63.42 17.55
CA ALA A 172 24.54 64.66 18.24
C ALA A 172 23.03 65.00 18.20
N GLY A 173 22.47 65.35 17.07
CA GLY A 173 21.02 65.50 16.91
C GLY A 173 20.37 64.11 16.64
N PHE A 174 19.29 63.82 17.32
CA PHE A 174 18.57 62.56 17.11
C PHE A 174 17.05 62.77 17.00
N LEU A 175 16.44 62.17 16.01
CA LEU A 175 15.00 62.06 15.82
C LEU A 175 14.65 60.62 15.53
N GLY A 176 13.74 60.01 16.31
CA GLY A 176 13.34 58.62 16.14
C GLY A 176 11.87 58.39 16.43
N THR A 177 11.27 57.47 15.71
CA THR A 177 9.91 57.00 15.95
C THR A 177 9.82 55.50 15.80
N SER A 178 8.96 54.88 16.58
CA SER A 178 8.54 53.48 16.34
C SER A 178 7.35 53.48 15.40
N VAL A 179 7.34 52.53 14.50
CA VAL A 179 6.22 52.33 13.59
C VAL A 179 5.64 50.93 13.83
N ALA A 180 4.32 50.88 14.04
CA ALA A 180 3.59 49.67 14.26
C ALA A 180 2.78 49.28 13.02
N GLY A 181 2.65 48.00 12.74
CA GLY A 181 1.80 47.48 11.67
C GLY A 181 0.33 47.42 12.11
N THR A 182 -0.39 46.46 11.54
CA THR A 182 -1.78 46.18 11.89
C THR A 182 -1.94 45.65 13.32
N THR A 183 -0.89 45.17 13.94
CA THR A 183 -0.81 44.78 15.36
C THR A 183 -0.23 46.00 16.16
N SER A 184 -0.64 46.13 17.43
CA SER A 184 -0.14 47.18 18.31
C SER A 184 1.35 47.07 18.67
N GLU A 185 2.03 46.02 18.23
CA GLU A 185 3.45 45.82 18.45
C GLU A 185 4.30 46.63 17.44
N PRO A 186 5.39 47.28 17.90
CA PRO A 186 6.25 48.01 16.99
C PRO A 186 6.97 47.09 16.02
N LEU A 187 6.80 47.34 14.72
CA LEU A 187 7.34 46.55 13.61
C LEU A 187 8.75 46.99 13.24
N ALA A 188 8.99 48.32 13.30
CA ALA A 188 10.28 48.91 12.99
C ALA A 188 10.54 50.16 13.82
N LEU A 189 11.81 50.48 13.91
CA LEU A 189 12.32 51.77 14.44
C LEU A 189 12.87 52.55 13.27
N VAL A 190 12.41 53.76 13.10
CA VAL A 190 12.90 54.71 12.09
C VAL A 190 13.66 55.83 12.80
N VAL A 191 14.87 56.12 12.34
CA VAL A 191 15.75 57.11 12.96
C VAL A 191 16.40 58.05 11.94
N ALA A 192 16.58 59.28 12.34
CA ALA A 192 17.40 60.28 11.64
C ALA A 192 18.43 60.85 12.64
N ILE A 193 19.67 60.87 12.21
CA ILE A 193 20.82 61.28 13.06
C ILE A 193 21.58 62.39 12.39
N ASP A 194 21.86 63.44 13.21
CA ASP A 194 22.75 64.56 12.82
C ASP A 194 24.06 64.49 13.62
N ALA A 195 25.17 64.83 12.97
CA ALA A 195 26.49 64.85 13.58
C ALA A 195 26.72 66.10 14.45
N SER A 196 25.86 67.10 14.32
CA SER A 196 25.84 68.34 15.11
C SER A 196 24.55 68.46 15.94
N PRO A 197 24.58 69.14 17.09
CA PRO A 197 23.37 69.45 17.84
C PRO A 197 22.35 70.18 16.96
N ARG A 198 21.09 69.75 17.02
CA ARG A 198 20.03 70.23 16.15
C ARG A 198 18.72 70.36 16.89
N LYS A 199 18.10 71.56 16.78
CA LYS A 199 16.70 71.69 17.20
C LYS A 199 15.78 71.34 16.06
N TRP A 200 14.94 70.31 16.31
CA TRP A 200 13.99 69.83 15.32
C TRP A 200 12.75 70.69 15.29
N THR A 201 12.36 71.21 14.14
CA THR A 201 11.12 71.96 13.96
C THR A 201 9.89 71.02 13.87
N THR A 202 8.71 71.57 14.24
CA THR A 202 7.46 70.83 14.14
C THR A 202 7.23 70.28 12.74
N SER A 203 7.51 71.06 11.71
CA SER A 203 7.37 70.61 10.31
C SER A 203 8.32 69.48 9.94
N GLU A 204 9.55 69.46 10.46
CA GLU A 204 10.50 68.36 10.24
C GLU A 204 10.04 67.09 10.93
N ILE A 205 9.48 67.16 12.13
CA ILE A 205 8.96 66.01 12.89
C ILE A 205 7.73 65.47 12.19
N GLU A 206 6.80 66.25 11.73
CA GLU A 206 5.62 65.85 10.99
C GLU A 206 6.02 65.11 9.69
N HIS A 207 6.88 65.76 8.90
CA HIS A 207 7.35 65.21 7.64
C HIS A 207 8.12 63.90 7.84
N PHE A 208 8.98 63.82 8.87
CA PHE A 208 9.65 62.57 9.25
C PHE A 208 8.65 61.45 9.60
N THR A 209 7.62 61.79 10.38
CA THR A 209 6.62 60.82 10.82
C THR A 209 5.78 60.31 9.65
N GLU A 210 5.44 61.15 8.68
CA GLU A 210 4.74 60.76 7.46
C GLU A 210 5.58 59.79 6.61
N ILE A 211 6.87 60.08 6.41
CA ILE A 211 7.77 59.18 5.67
C ILE A 211 7.96 57.87 6.43
N ALA A 212 8.12 57.94 7.76
CA ALA A 212 8.24 56.73 8.59
C ALA A 212 6.98 55.83 8.51
N ALA A 213 5.79 56.46 8.47
CA ALA A 213 4.54 55.70 8.31
C ALA A 213 4.47 54.98 6.95
N SER A 214 5.01 55.57 5.87
CA SER A 214 5.05 54.93 4.55
C SER A 214 5.93 53.66 4.55
N ALA A 215 6.95 53.60 5.41
CA ALA A 215 7.81 52.45 5.55
C ALA A 215 7.04 51.21 6.04
N VAL A 216 6.02 51.37 6.87
CA VAL A 216 5.17 50.31 7.35
C VAL A 216 4.47 49.62 6.19
N THR A 217 3.85 50.37 5.31
CA THR A 217 3.13 49.87 4.15
C THR A 217 4.06 49.03 3.25
N GLU A 218 5.27 49.49 3.03
CA GLU A 218 6.26 48.75 2.22
C GLU A 218 6.68 47.44 2.91
N ILE A 219 6.95 47.46 4.21
CA ILE A 219 7.32 46.28 4.98
C ILE A 219 6.19 45.26 4.99
N GLU A 220 4.96 45.67 5.23
CA GLU A 220 3.80 44.77 5.25
C GLU A 220 3.51 44.19 3.88
N LEU A 221 3.61 44.98 2.82
CA LEU A 221 3.42 44.51 1.45
C LEU A 221 4.43 43.42 1.11
N GLN A 222 5.70 43.65 1.37
CA GLN A 222 6.75 42.64 1.10
C GLN A 222 6.58 41.38 1.93
N ARG A 223 6.23 41.48 3.21
CA ARG A 223 5.93 40.31 4.05
C ARG A 223 4.78 39.49 3.49
N ARG A 224 3.70 40.14 3.07
CA ARG A 224 2.53 39.42 2.47
C ARG A 224 2.90 38.76 1.14
N THR A 225 3.73 39.39 0.33
CA THR A 225 4.19 38.83 -0.94
C THR A 225 5.00 37.54 -0.70
N VAL A 226 5.99 37.58 0.19
CA VAL A 226 6.83 36.44 0.54
C VAL A 226 6.00 35.30 1.14
N GLU A 227 5.06 35.63 2.03
CA GLU A 227 4.17 34.59 2.61
C GLU A 227 3.22 34.02 1.58
N ALA A 228 2.66 34.83 0.67
CA ALA A 228 1.82 34.34 -0.42
C ALA A 228 2.58 33.41 -1.35
N GLU A 229 3.80 33.73 -1.73
CA GLU A 229 4.67 32.88 -2.55
C GLU A 229 5.05 31.58 -1.85
N ARG A 230 5.26 31.63 -0.52
CA ARG A 230 5.53 30.43 0.29
C ARG A 230 4.32 29.52 0.31
N ILE A 231 3.13 30.09 0.58
CA ILE A 231 1.87 29.32 0.59
C ILE A 231 1.59 28.75 -0.80
N GLU A 232 1.78 29.53 -1.86
CA GLU A 232 1.60 29.04 -3.23
C GLU A 232 2.54 27.85 -3.56
N ARG A 233 3.82 27.98 -3.19
CA ARG A 233 4.78 26.86 -3.37
C ARG A 233 4.38 25.63 -2.58
N GLN A 234 3.92 25.80 -1.34
CA GLN A 234 3.44 24.70 -0.52
C GLN A 234 2.19 24.05 -1.12
N LEU A 235 1.19 24.86 -1.50
CA LEU A 235 -0.02 24.35 -2.14
C LEU A 235 0.27 23.60 -3.44
N ARG A 236 1.20 24.12 -4.26
CA ARG A 236 1.63 23.44 -5.48
C ARG A 236 2.35 22.14 -5.19
N HIS A 237 3.16 22.09 -4.13
CA HIS A 237 3.82 20.87 -3.70
C HIS A 237 2.79 19.84 -3.22
N ASP A 238 1.86 20.24 -2.35
CA ASP A 238 0.83 19.35 -1.79
C ASP A 238 -0.16 18.86 -2.87
N ALA A 239 -0.43 19.68 -3.88
CA ALA A 239 -1.28 19.28 -5.01
C ALA A 239 -0.63 18.21 -5.92
N LEU A 240 0.70 18.10 -5.93
CA LEU A 240 1.45 17.22 -6.84
C LEU A 240 2.18 16.08 -6.13
N HIS A 241 2.18 16.04 -4.78
CA HIS A 241 2.89 15.02 -4.00
C HIS A 241 1.95 14.32 -3.03
N ASP A 242 2.30 13.08 -2.68
CA ASP A 242 1.62 12.28 -1.66
C ASP A 242 2.10 12.70 -0.26
N GLY A 243 1.18 13.08 0.60
CA GLY A 243 1.49 13.63 1.92
C GLY A 243 2.14 12.63 2.89
N LEU A 244 2.01 11.32 2.66
CA LEU A 244 2.63 10.29 3.51
C LEU A 244 4.06 9.99 3.09
N THR A 245 4.28 9.76 1.80
CA THR A 245 5.56 9.28 1.27
C THR A 245 6.45 10.39 0.70
N GLY A 246 5.89 11.58 0.46
CA GLY A 246 6.58 12.69 -0.22
C GLY A 246 6.85 12.45 -1.71
N LEU A 247 6.45 11.32 -2.25
CA LEU A 247 6.58 11.00 -3.67
C LEU A 247 5.59 11.81 -4.52
N PRO A 248 5.83 12.00 -5.82
CA PRO A 248 4.83 12.43 -6.77
C PRO A 248 3.52 11.67 -6.58
N ASN A 249 2.40 12.37 -6.61
CA ASN A 249 1.08 11.76 -6.57
C ASN A 249 0.59 11.38 -7.99
N ARG A 250 -0.62 10.82 -8.08
CA ARG A 250 -1.23 10.41 -9.35
C ARG A 250 -1.30 11.54 -10.37
N ALA A 251 -1.62 12.74 -9.94
CA ALA A 251 -1.74 13.90 -10.86
C ALA A 251 -0.38 14.26 -11.48
N CYS A 252 0.65 14.35 -10.65
CA CYS A 252 2.02 14.59 -11.10
C CYS A 252 2.53 13.47 -12.02
N PHE A 253 2.24 12.20 -11.69
CA PHE A 253 2.65 11.06 -12.52
C PHE A 253 2.02 11.10 -13.91
N VAL A 254 0.70 11.34 -14.00
CA VAL A 254 -0.01 11.41 -15.28
C VAL A 254 0.50 12.57 -16.15
N GLU A 255 0.85 13.69 -15.54
CA GLU A 255 1.43 14.83 -16.26
C GLU A 255 2.82 14.48 -16.83
N ARG A 256 3.70 13.86 -16.02
CA ARG A 256 5.02 13.41 -16.49
C ARG A 256 4.92 12.35 -17.59
N LEU A 257 4.00 11.41 -17.42
CA LEU A 257 3.72 10.38 -18.42
C LEU A 257 3.26 10.99 -19.75
N ARG A 258 2.42 12.03 -19.72
CA ARG A 258 2.00 12.76 -20.92
C ARG A 258 3.20 13.41 -21.61
N HIS A 259 4.08 14.04 -20.85
CA HIS A 259 5.30 14.65 -21.39
C HIS A 259 6.26 13.62 -22.00
N ALA A 260 6.44 12.46 -21.35
CA ALA A 260 7.23 11.36 -21.91
C ALA A 260 6.63 10.86 -23.24
N GLY A 261 5.30 10.71 -23.32
CA GLY A 261 4.61 10.34 -24.54
C GLY A 261 4.77 11.37 -25.67
N GLU A 262 4.76 12.68 -25.35
CA GLU A 262 5.02 13.73 -26.33
C GLU A 262 6.45 13.74 -26.84
N ARG A 263 7.44 13.41 -25.99
CA ARG A 263 8.84 13.24 -26.41
C ARG A 263 9.01 12.03 -27.33
N ALA A 264 8.48 10.88 -26.94
CA ALA A 264 8.55 9.66 -27.74
C ALA A 264 7.90 9.80 -29.13
N ARG A 265 6.85 10.61 -29.26
CA ARG A 265 6.24 10.94 -30.57
C ARG A 265 7.13 11.78 -31.45
N ARG A 266 8.01 12.61 -30.88
CA ARG A 266 8.94 13.46 -31.65
C ARG A 266 10.19 12.69 -32.05
N ASN A 267 10.62 11.77 -31.22
CA ASN A 267 11.82 10.98 -31.43
C ASN A 267 11.58 9.54 -30.96
N ALA A 268 11.57 8.60 -31.89
CA ALA A 268 11.35 7.18 -31.61
C ALA A 268 12.44 6.55 -30.73
N GLN A 269 13.58 7.23 -30.53
CA GLN A 269 14.63 6.78 -29.61
C GLN A 269 14.33 7.14 -28.15
N ASP A 270 13.41 8.07 -27.88
CA ASP A 270 12.98 8.47 -26.53
C ASP A 270 11.90 7.51 -26.00
N SER A 271 12.12 6.20 -26.14
CA SER A 271 11.20 5.18 -25.63
C SER A 271 11.25 5.13 -24.10
N PHE A 272 10.13 4.75 -23.49
CA PHE A 272 9.97 4.70 -22.04
C PHE A 272 9.15 3.48 -21.63
N ALA A 273 9.18 3.14 -20.35
CA ALA A 273 8.32 2.11 -19.78
C ALA A 273 7.53 2.65 -18.59
N VAL A 274 6.34 2.11 -18.41
CA VAL A 274 5.53 2.31 -17.22
C VAL A 274 5.51 1.01 -16.43
N LEU A 275 5.86 1.08 -15.16
CA LEU A 275 5.69 -0.02 -14.22
C LEU A 275 4.57 0.34 -13.24
N PHE A 276 3.66 -0.59 -13.02
CA PHE A 276 2.63 -0.50 -11.99
C PHE A 276 2.92 -1.55 -10.91
N LEU A 277 2.96 -1.12 -9.67
CA LEU A 277 3.33 -1.97 -8.53
C LEU A 277 2.21 -1.94 -7.49
N ASP A 278 1.98 -3.08 -6.86
CA ASP A 278 1.06 -3.23 -5.74
C ASP A 278 1.75 -4.11 -4.67
N LEU A 279 1.67 -3.70 -3.40
CA LEU A 279 2.30 -4.42 -2.32
C LEU A 279 1.47 -5.65 -1.93
N ASP A 280 2.09 -6.80 -2.05
CA ASP A 280 1.43 -8.06 -1.71
C ASP A 280 1.14 -8.12 -0.21
N HIS A 281 -0.08 -8.54 0.14
CA HIS A 281 -0.55 -8.73 1.51
C HIS A 281 -0.52 -7.49 2.42
N PHE A 282 -0.49 -6.27 1.87
CA PHE A 282 -0.50 -5.03 2.66
C PHE A 282 -1.68 -4.94 3.62
N LYS A 283 -2.86 -5.42 3.21
CA LYS A 283 -4.04 -5.49 4.08
C LYS A 283 -3.78 -6.33 5.34
N VAL A 284 -3.05 -7.44 5.24
CA VAL A 284 -2.73 -8.29 6.39
C VAL A 284 -1.87 -7.53 7.39
N VAL A 285 -0.93 -6.70 6.93
CA VAL A 285 -0.12 -5.84 7.80
C VAL A 285 -0.99 -4.83 8.54
N ASN A 286 -1.92 -4.16 7.83
CA ASN A 286 -2.87 -3.24 8.45
C ASN A 286 -3.76 -3.92 9.49
N ASP A 287 -4.30 -5.08 9.15
CA ASP A 287 -5.20 -5.83 10.03
C ASP A 287 -4.46 -6.37 11.27
N SER A 288 -3.16 -6.71 11.14
CA SER A 288 -2.36 -7.28 12.24
C SER A 288 -1.69 -6.23 13.14
N PHE A 289 -1.17 -5.13 12.56
CA PHE A 289 -0.35 -4.12 13.26
C PHE A 289 -0.99 -2.72 13.31
N GLY A 290 -2.14 -2.55 12.66
CA GLY A 290 -2.88 -1.29 12.59
C GLY A 290 -2.40 -0.36 11.47
N HIS A 291 -3.24 0.61 11.08
CA HIS A 291 -3.00 1.51 9.95
C HIS A 291 -1.73 2.36 10.07
N LEU A 292 -1.34 2.75 11.29
CA LEU A 292 -0.11 3.51 11.49
C LEU A 292 1.16 2.69 11.16
N ALA A 293 1.13 1.37 11.37
CA ALA A 293 2.23 0.49 10.95
C ALA A 293 2.25 0.32 9.42
N GLY A 294 1.07 0.27 8.81
CA GLY A 294 0.96 0.29 7.35
C GLY A 294 1.51 1.58 6.73
N ASP A 295 1.26 2.72 7.35
CA ASP A 295 1.81 4.01 6.91
C ASP A 295 3.34 4.05 7.02
N GLU A 296 3.91 3.55 8.11
CA GLU A 296 5.36 3.39 8.27
C GLU A 296 5.96 2.45 7.22
N LEU A 297 5.28 1.34 6.93
CA LEU A 297 5.68 0.41 5.87
C LEU A 297 5.68 1.08 4.50
N LEU A 298 4.64 1.83 4.16
CA LEU A 298 4.54 2.56 2.89
C LEU A 298 5.66 3.59 2.73
N ALA A 299 6.00 4.33 3.79
CA ALA A 299 7.09 5.29 3.77
C ALA A 299 8.46 4.60 3.57
N GLU A 300 8.70 3.47 4.23
CA GLU A 300 9.94 2.70 4.07
C GLU A 300 10.04 2.06 2.68
N VAL A 301 8.94 1.51 2.15
CA VAL A 301 8.84 1.00 0.77
C VAL A 301 9.18 2.11 -0.22
N ALA A 302 8.56 3.28 -0.09
CA ALA A 302 8.81 4.43 -0.95
C ALA A 302 10.30 4.81 -0.98
N ARG A 303 10.93 4.84 0.19
CA ARG A 303 12.36 5.13 0.34
C ARG A 303 13.25 4.08 -0.35
N ARG A 304 12.94 2.79 -0.18
CA ARG A 304 13.70 1.69 -0.81
C ARG A 304 13.54 1.70 -2.32
N LEU A 305 12.32 1.84 -2.82
CA LEU A 305 12.05 1.91 -4.25
C LEU A 305 12.78 3.11 -4.88
N ALA A 306 12.72 4.29 -4.25
CA ALA A 306 13.42 5.49 -4.73
C ALA A 306 14.94 5.29 -4.81
N SER A 307 15.54 4.57 -3.85
CA SER A 307 16.98 4.29 -3.84
C SER A 307 17.44 3.40 -5.02
N CYS A 308 16.51 2.69 -5.64
CA CYS A 308 16.77 1.83 -6.79
C CYS A 308 16.70 2.56 -8.14
N LEU A 309 16.36 3.84 -8.19
CA LEU A 309 16.03 4.56 -9.41
C LEU A 309 17.06 5.63 -9.75
N ARG A 310 17.12 6.02 -11.03
CA ARG A 310 17.93 7.12 -11.52
C ARG A 310 17.18 8.44 -11.32
N SER A 311 17.89 9.56 -11.36
CA SER A 311 17.30 10.90 -11.22
C SER A 311 16.34 11.28 -12.35
N VAL A 312 16.44 10.64 -13.51
CA VAL A 312 15.52 10.82 -14.65
C VAL A 312 14.23 10.03 -14.51
N ASP A 313 14.27 8.93 -13.74
CA ASP A 313 13.09 8.09 -13.52
C ASP A 313 12.12 8.78 -12.55
N THR A 314 10.84 8.47 -12.67
CA THR A 314 9.82 9.01 -11.77
C THR A 314 9.15 7.87 -11.02
N LEU A 315 9.25 7.90 -9.68
CA LEU A 315 8.44 7.06 -8.79
C LEU A 315 7.29 7.91 -8.25
N ALA A 316 6.09 7.36 -8.25
CA ALA A 316 4.90 7.99 -7.71
C ALA A 316 4.09 7.00 -6.85
N ARG A 317 3.35 7.51 -5.88
CA ARG A 317 2.31 6.75 -5.20
C ARG A 317 0.94 7.17 -5.73
N LEU A 318 0.16 6.19 -6.19
CA LEU A 318 -1.14 6.47 -6.83
C LEU A 318 -2.30 6.47 -5.82
N GLY A 319 -2.11 5.80 -4.69
CA GLY A 319 -3.06 5.68 -3.58
C GLY A 319 -2.97 4.30 -2.92
N GLY A 320 -3.38 4.16 -1.66
CA GLY A 320 -3.29 2.88 -0.94
C GLY A 320 -1.88 2.30 -0.96
N ASP A 321 -1.76 1.07 -1.44
CA ASP A 321 -0.54 0.29 -1.62
C ASP A 321 0.01 0.28 -3.06
N GLU A 322 -0.56 1.15 -3.94
CA GLU A 322 -0.20 1.23 -5.35
C GLU A 322 0.89 2.27 -5.61
N PHE A 323 1.93 1.85 -6.32
CA PHE A 323 3.01 2.70 -6.81
C PHE A 323 3.10 2.62 -8.34
N ALA A 324 3.57 3.68 -8.98
CA ALA A 324 3.86 3.69 -10.40
C ALA A 324 5.25 4.25 -10.67
N LEU A 325 5.93 3.68 -11.66
CA LEU A 325 7.21 4.15 -12.14
C LEU A 325 7.12 4.51 -13.62
N LEU A 326 7.73 5.61 -13.95
CA LEU A 326 8.03 5.98 -15.33
C LEU A 326 9.55 5.85 -15.48
N LEU A 327 9.97 4.91 -16.29
CA LEU A 327 11.38 4.71 -16.65
C LEU A 327 11.61 5.38 -18.01
N GLU A 328 12.48 6.35 -18.05
CA GLU A 328 12.88 7.01 -19.27
C GLU A 328 14.09 6.29 -19.93
N GLU A 329 14.27 6.46 -21.23
CA GLU A 329 15.38 5.86 -21.99
C GLU A 329 15.42 4.32 -21.89
N VAL A 330 14.27 3.68 -22.08
CA VAL A 330 14.14 2.22 -22.13
C VAL A 330 14.12 1.77 -23.57
N HIS A 331 15.14 1.05 -23.99
CA HIS A 331 15.28 0.62 -25.40
C HIS A 331 14.75 -0.81 -25.63
N GLU A 332 14.88 -1.68 -24.64
CA GLU A 332 14.45 -3.08 -24.71
C GLU A 332 13.59 -3.47 -23.49
N PRO A 333 12.70 -4.46 -23.64
CA PRO A 333 11.94 -5.01 -22.50
C PRO A 333 12.82 -5.48 -21.33
N SER A 334 14.02 -5.96 -21.66
CA SER A 334 15.03 -6.40 -20.68
C SER A 334 15.52 -5.28 -19.76
N ASP A 335 15.51 -4.01 -20.22
CA ASP A 335 15.90 -2.87 -19.40
C ASP A 335 14.90 -2.63 -18.26
N ALA A 336 13.60 -2.63 -18.58
CA ALA A 336 12.53 -2.50 -17.60
C ALA A 336 12.47 -3.71 -16.67
N ALA A 337 12.68 -4.92 -17.20
CA ALA A 337 12.71 -6.16 -16.41
C ALA A 337 13.84 -6.12 -15.35
N ARG A 338 15.04 -5.69 -15.71
CA ARG A 338 16.16 -5.53 -14.75
C ARG A 338 15.84 -4.54 -13.63
N VAL A 339 15.11 -3.47 -13.94
CA VAL A 339 14.65 -2.54 -12.89
C VAL A 339 13.63 -3.22 -11.99
N ALA A 340 12.64 -3.93 -12.54
CA ALA A 340 11.64 -4.65 -11.77
C ALA A 340 12.27 -5.70 -10.84
N GLU A 341 13.26 -6.48 -11.31
CA GLU A 341 14.02 -7.41 -10.46
C GLU A 341 14.74 -6.72 -9.31
N ARG A 342 15.40 -5.58 -9.59
CA ARG A 342 16.09 -4.78 -8.57
C ARG A 342 15.13 -4.26 -7.50
N LEU A 343 13.93 -3.80 -7.91
CA LEU A 343 12.88 -3.36 -6.99
C LEU A 343 12.40 -4.51 -6.11
N GLN A 344 12.14 -5.68 -6.70
CA GLN A 344 11.74 -6.86 -5.93
C GLN A 344 12.81 -7.31 -4.94
N MET A 345 14.09 -7.31 -5.35
CA MET A 345 15.19 -7.63 -4.43
C MET A 345 15.29 -6.64 -3.27
N ALA A 346 15.05 -5.35 -3.52
CA ALA A 346 15.07 -4.34 -2.46
C ALA A 346 13.93 -4.53 -1.43
N LEU A 347 12.79 -5.07 -1.86
CA LEU A 347 11.64 -5.33 -0.98
C LEU A 347 11.76 -6.65 -0.21
N ARG A 348 12.50 -7.66 -0.70
CA ARG A 348 12.68 -8.96 -0.03
C ARG A 348 13.37 -8.86 1.32
N ASN A 349 14.20 -7.85 1.53
CA ASN A 349 14.86 -7.65 2.81
C ASN A 349 13.84 -7.21 3.87
N PRO A 350 13.87 -7.77 5.09
CA PRO A 350 12.95 -7.40 6.15
C PRO A 350 12.97 -5.89 6.44
N MET A 351 11.85 -5.35 6.84
CA MET A 351 11.67 -3.96 7.26
C MET A 351 11.34 -3.94 8.74
N THR A 352 12.06 -3.13 9.50
CA THR A 352 11.75 -2.95 10.93
C THR A 352 10.64 -1.91 11.05
N ILE A 353 9.46 -2.34 11.46
CA ILE A 353 8.27 -1.51 11.69
C ILE A 353 7.88 -1.71 13.16
N ARG A 354 7.99 -0.65 13.98
CA ARG A 354 7.65 -0.70 15.42
C ARG A 354 8.24 -1.90 16.15
N ASP A 355 9.54 -2.11 16.02
CA ASP A 355 10.29 -3.21 16.65
C ASP A 355 9.95 -4.63 16.16
N SER A 356 9.17 -4.75 15.09
CA SER A 356 8.85 -6.02 14.43
C SER A 356 9.45 -6.08 13.03
N GLU A 357 9.97 -7.24 12.64
CA GLU A 357 10.41 -7.47 11.27
C GLU A 357 9.20 -7.84 10.40
N VAL A 358 8.96 -7.02 9.37
CA VAL A 358 7.90 -7.23 8.38
C VAL A 358 8.53 -7.58 7.04
N PHE A 359 8.06 -8.66 6.44
CA PHE A 359 8.41 -9.08 5.09
C PHE A 359 7.28 -8.69 4.14
N THR A 360 7.64 -8.09 3.01
CA THR A 360 6.68 -7.77 1.95
C THR A 360 7.29 -8.03 0.59
N SER A 361 6.44 -8.19 -0.40
CA SER A 361 6.81 -8.26 -1.81
C SER A 361 5.91 -7.33 -2.62
N ALA A 362 6.18 -7.19 -3.89
CA ALA A 362 5.31 -6.47 -4.80
C ALA A 362 5.05 -7.27 -6.06
N SER A 363 3.81 -7.20 -6.53
CA SER A 363 3.45 -7.65 -7.87
C SER A 363 3.61 -6.48 -8.82
N ILE A 364 4.35 -6.67 -9.92
CA ILE A 364 4.76 -5.60 -10.83
C ILE A 364 4.27 -5.90 -12.24
N GLY A 365 3.60 -4.95 -12.87
CA GLY A 365 3.27 -5.00 -14.29
C GLY A 365 4.07 -3.99 -15.07
N ILE A 366 4.58 -4.37 -16.23
CA ILE A 366 5.45 -3.56 -17.10
C ILE A 366 4.72 -3.33 -18.43
N ALA A 367 4.60 -2.08 -18.86
CA ALA A 367 4.14 -1.70 -20.19
C ALA A 367 5.18 -0.82 -20.87
N LEU A 368 5.54 -1.17 -22.09
CA LEU A 368 6.52 -0.43 -22.91
C LEU A 368 5.84 0.52 -23.88
N SER A 369 6.40 1.69 -24.09
CA SER A 369 5.97 2.60 -25.15
C SER A 369 6.37 2.02 -26.50
N GLY A 370 5.46 1.30 -27.14
CA GLY A 370 5.80 0.52 -28.34
C GLY A 370 5.30 1.05 -29.68
N ARG A 371 4.31 1.95 -29.71
CA ARG A 371 3.76 2.54 -30.95
C ARG A 371 3.29 3.97 -30.68
N VAL A 372 3.52 4.83 -31.66
CA VAL A 372 3.21 6.27 -31.66
C VAL A 372 1.72 6.60 -31.39
N GLU A 373 0.83 5.62 -31.43
CA GLU A 373 -0.62 5.79 -31.33
C GLU A 373 -1.21 5.56 -29.93
N ASP A 374 -0.44 5.00 -28.99
CA ASP A 374 -0.97 4.73 -27.65
C ASP A 374 -1.03 6.01 -26.81
N ALA A 375 -2.24 6.38 -26.39
CA ALA A 375 -2.38 7.45 -25.41
C ALA A 375 -1.65 7.04 -24.12
N PRO A 376 -0.87 7.95 -23.48
CA PRO A 376 -0.08 7.62 -22.26
C PRO A 376 -0.90 6.96 -21.16
N GLN A 377 -2.19 7.28 -21.06
CA GLN A 377 -3.12 6.68 -20.09
C GLN A 377 -3.41 5.19 -20.37
N HIS A 378 -3.31 4.75 -21.63
CA HIS A 378 -3.46 3.34 -21.97
C HIS A 378 -2.28 2.51 -21.46
N LEU A 379 -1.05 3.06 -21.47
CA LEU A 379 0.12 2.37 -20.93
C LEU A 379 0.01 2.12 -19.44
N LEU A 380 -0.51 3.08 -18.68
CA LEU A 380 -0.75 2.86 -17.24
C LEU A 380 -1.75 1.72 -17.00
N ARG A 381 -2.84 1.67 -17.79
CA ARG A 381 -3.82 0.58 -17.72
C ARG A 381 -3.23 -0.76 -18.18
N SER A 382 -2.37 -0.74 -19.19
CA SER A 382 -1.67 -1.95 -19.65
C SER A 382 -0.71 -2.49 -18.60
N ALA A 383 0.02 -1.62 -17.91
CA ALA A 383 0.87 -2.01 -16.78
C ALA A 383 0.04 -2.56 -15.61
N ASP A 384 -1.11 -1.97 -15.29
CA ASP A 384 -2.03 -2.47 -14.26
C ASP A 384 -2.55 -3.89 -14.60
N LEU A 385 -2.94 -4.14 -15.85
CA LEU A 385 -3.35 -5.48 -16.31
C LEU A 385 -2.22 -6.51 -16.18
N ALA A 386 -0.99 -6.13 -16.49
CA ALA A 386 0.17 -7.00 -16.32
C ALA A 386 0.47 -7.27 -14.84
N MET A 387 0.36 -6.25 -13.97
CA MET A 387 0.49 -6.40 -12.51
C MET A 387 -0.56 -7.37 -11.95
N TYR A 388 -1.80 -7.25 -12.41
CA TYR A 388 -2.85 -8.17 -12.00
C TYR A 388 -2.52 -9.63 -12.36
N ARG A 389 -1.93 -9.89 -13.55
CA ARG A 389 -1.43 -11.22 -13.92
C ARG A 389 -0.28 -11.69 -13.02
N ALA A 390 0.63 -10.80 -12.65
CA ALA A 390 1.67 -11.13 -11.70
C ALA A 390 1.08 -11.64 -10.36
N LYS A 391 -0.02 -11.02 -9.89
CA LYS A 391 -0.76 -11.50 -8.70
C LYS A 391 -1.37 -12.88 -8.90
N GLU A 392 -1.94 -13.15 -10.07
CA GLU A 392 -2.55 -14.45 -10.39
C GLU A 392 -1.51 -15.57 -10.50
N HIS A 393 -0.34 -15.29 -11.02
CA HIS A 393 0.74 -16.27 -11.19
C HIS A 393 1.57 -16.53 -9.91
N GLY A 394 1.08 -16.08 -8.73
CA GLY A 394 1.68 -16.39 -7.44
C GLY A 394 2.37 -15.23 -6.73
N ARG A 395 2.13 -13.98 -7.16
CA ARG A 395 2.66 -12.75 -6.54
C ARG A 395 4.19 -12.68 -6.50
N GLY A 396 4.76 -11.61 -5.95
CA GLY A 396 6.19 -11.43 -5.76
C GLY A 396 7.00 -11.52 -7.05
N ARG A 397 6.39 -11.18 -8.19
CA ARG A 397 6.98 -11.26 -9.54
C ARG A 397 6.59 -10.09 -10.41
N PHE A 398 7.20 -9.99 -11.57
CA PHE A 398 6.76 -9.05 -12.60
C PHE A 398 6.24 -9.79 -13.83
N GLU A 399 5.37 -9.11 -14.57
CA GLU A 399 4.86 -9.55 -15.88
C GLU A 399 4.96 -8.37 -16.86
N VAL A 400 5.31 -8.68 -18.11
CA VAL A 400 5.35 -7.69 -19.18
C VAL A 400 4.03 -7.75 -19.95
N PHE A 401 3.42 -6.61 -20.18
CA PHE A 401 2.16 -6.50 -20.90
C PHE A 401 2.28 -7.04 -22.33
N ASP A 402 1.37 -7.93 -22.68
CA ASP A 402 1.11 -8.40 -24.05
C ASP A 402 -0.33 -8.01 -24.42
N PRO A 403 -0.62 -7.52 -25.65
CA PRO A 403 -1.97 -7.24 -26.12
C PRO A 403 -2.96 -8.40 -25.93
N ALA A 404 -2.52 -9.65 -25.98
CA ALA A 404 -3.32 -10.83 -25.64
C ALA A 404 -3.87 -10.78 -24.20
N MET A 405 -3.20 -10.10 -23.27
CA MET A 405 -3.65 -9.90 -21.90
C MET A 405 -4.93 -9.06 -21.81
N HIS A 406 -5.03 -8.03 -22.62
CA HIS A 406 -6.24 -7.20 -22.65
C HIS A 406 -7.46 -8.02 -23.15
N THR A 407 -7.26 -8.81 -24.19
CA THR A 407 -8.31 -9.70 -24.72
C THR A 407 -8.75 -10.70 -23.67
N ALA A 408 -7.80 -11.37 -23.00
CA ALA A 408 -8.09 -12.33 -21.94
C ALA A 408 -8.81 -11.70 -20.73
N ALA A 409 -8.43 -10.48 -20.33
CA ALA A 409 -9.12 -9.76 -19.24
C ALA A 409 -10.56 -9.41 -19.60
N MET A 410 -10.80 -8.95 -20.84
CA MET A 410 -12.16 -8.67 -21.33
C MET A 410 -13.01 -9.93 -21.47
N GLU A 411 -12.42 -11.02 -21.91
CA GLU A 411 -13.09 -12.34 -21.98
C GLU A 411 -13.49 -12.84 -20.60
N ARG A 412 -12.58 -12.69 -19.62
CA ARG A 412 -12.84 -13.07 -18.23
C ARG A 412 -13.99 -12.26 -17.61
N LEU A 413 -14.03 -10.94 -17.87
CA LEU A 413 -15.12 -10.09 -17.40
C LEU A 413 -16.47 -10.51 -18.00
N ARG A 414 -16.48 -10.88 -19.29
CA ARG A 414 -17.68 -11.42 -19.95
C ARG A 414 -18.11 -12.74 -19.30
N LEU A 415 -17.17 -13.69 -19.11
CA LEU A 415 -17.45 -14.96 -18.44
C LEU A 415 -18.00 -14.77 -17.02
N GLU A 416 -17.49 -13.76 -16.28
CA GLU A 416 -18.01 -13.44 -14.94
C GLU A 416 -19.49 -13.00 -14.99
N MET A 417 -19.82 -12.10 -15.91
CA MET A 417 -21.21 -11.66 -16.09
C MET A 417 -22.15 -12.78 -16.53
N ASP A 418 -21.65 -13.67 -17.41
CA ASP A 418 -22.44 -14.78 -17.93
C ASP A 418 -22.60 -15.90 -16.90
N LEU A 419 -21.59 -16.14 -16.05
CA LEU A 419 -21.63 -17.18 -15.00
C LEU A 419 -22.73 -16.89 -13.96
N ARG A 420 -22.96 -15.64 -13.60
CA ARG A 420 -24.08 -15.27 -12.71
C ARG A 420 -25.45 -15.72 -13.23
N ARG A 421 -25.60 -15.70 -14.55
CA ARG A 421 -26.82 -16.09 -15.25
C ARG A 421 -26.88 -17.58 -15.57
N ALA A 422 -25.74 -18.26 -15.53
CA ALA A 422 -25.62 -19.67 -15.92
C ALA A 422 -26.45 -20.60 -15.02
N ILE A 423 -26.50 -20.31 -13.71
CA ILE A 423 -27.29 -21.06 -12.73
C ILE A 423 -28.79 -20.89 -13.01
N GLU A 424 -29.24 -19.66 -13.19
CA GLU A 424 -30.65 -19.35 -13.45
C GLU A 424 -31.14 -19.89 -14.80
N ARG A 425 -30.25 -20.01 -15.78
CA ARG A 425 -30.58 -20.41 -17.16
C ARG A 425 -30.35 -21.89 -17.44
N ASP A 426 -30.10 -22.70 -16.39
CA ASP A 426 -29.85 -24.15 -16.50
C ASP A 426 -28.72 -24.49 -17.51
N GLN A 427 -27.66 -23.64 -17.54
CA GLN A 427 -26.50 -23.82 -18.43
C GLN A 427 -25.40 -24.70 -17.81
N LEU A 428 -25.50 -24.99 -16.52
CA LEU A 428 -24.59 -25.91 -15.82
C LEU A 428 -25.06 -27.36 -16.00
N THR A 429 -24.11 -28.26 -16.23
CA THR A 429 -24.37 -29.70 -16.37
C THR A 429 -23.31 -30.49 -15.59
N LEU A 430 -23.60 -31.72 -15.23
CA LEU A 430 -22.64 -32.63 -14.65
C LEU A 430 -22.27 -33.72 -15.68
N HIS A 431 -20.97 -33.88 -15.88
CA HIS A 431 -20.41 -35.09 -16.44
C HIS A 431 -19.92 -35.99 -15.30
N TYR A 432 -19.86 -37.28 -15.55
CA TYR A 432 -19.47 -38.26 -14.56
C TYR A 432 -18.32 -39.10 -15.08
N GLN A 433 -17.31 -39.31 -14.22
CA GLN A 433 -16.21 -40.19 -14.52
C GLN A 433 -16.26 -41.43 -13.58
N PRO A 434 -16.34 -42.65 -14.12
CA PRO A 434 -16.42 -43.83 -13.29
C PRO A 434 -15.11 -44.11 -12.55
N VAL A 435 -15.24 -44.56 -11.30
CA VAL A 435 -14.17 -45.10 -10.47
C VAL A 435 -14.32 -46.61 -10.45
N PHE A 436 -13.26 -47.32 -10.80
CA PHE A 436 -13.26 -48.77 -10.95
C PHE A 436 -12.57 -49.45 -9.79
N SER A 437 -13.09 -50.56 -9.36
CA SER A 437 -12.36 -51.47 -8.49
C SER A 437 -11.32 -52.25 -9.31
N LEU A 438 -10.05 -52.12 -8.96
CA LEU A 438 -8.97 -52.87 -9.61
C LEU A 438 -9.03 -54.38 -9.33
N SER A 439 -9.74 -54.81 -8.29
CA SER A 439 -9.92 -56.23 -7.96
C SER A 439 -11.00 -56.89 -8.80
N THR A 440 -12.17 -56.24 -8.95
CA THR A 440 -13.35 -56.81 -9.64
C THR A 440 -13.52 -56.32 -11.08
N GLY A 441 -12.90 -55.19 -11.44
CA GLY A 441 -13.07 -54.52 -12.74
C GLY A 441 -14.42 -53.83 -12.91
N GLY A 442 -15.26 -53.75 -11.85
CA GLY A 442 -16.57 -53.11 -11.91
C GLY A 442 -16.53 -51.64 -11.47
N VAL A 443 -17.55 -50.90 -11.90
CA VAL A 443 -17.77 -49.50 -11.45
C VAL A 443 -18.26 -49.51 -10.02
N VAL A 444 -17.56 -48.81 -9.12
CA VAL A 444 -17.91 -48.70 -7.69
C VAL A 444 -18.46 -47.34 -7.32
N ALA A 445 -17.98 -46.32 -7.99
CA ALA A 445 -18.39 -44.94 -7.75
C ALA A 445 -18.31 -44.12 -9.04
N VAL A 446 -18.80 -42.90 -9.00
CA VAL A 446 -18.63 -41.93 -10.07
C VAL A 446 -18.20 -40.58 -9.47
N GLU A 447 -17.29 -39.89 -10.10
CA GLU A 447 -16.94 -38.52 -9.77
C GLU A 447 -17.81 -37.57 -10.59
N ALA A 448 -18.47 -36.62 -9.93
CA ALA A 448 -19.30 -35.56 -10.55
C ALA A 448 -18.45 -34.35 -10.91
N LEU A 449 -18.31 -34.13 -12.19
CA LEU A 449 -17.48 -33.07 -12.75
C LEU A 449 -18.36 -32.04 -13.44
N ILE A 450 -18.40 -30.82 -12.89
CA ILE A 450 -19.20 -29.73 -13.42
C ILE A 450 -18.71 -29.33 -14.81
N ARG A 451 -19.66 -28.96 -15.68
CA ARG A 451 -19.42 -28.38 -17.03
C ARG A 451 -20.37 -27.24 -17.24
N TRP A 452 -19.92 -26.24 -17.97
CA TRP A 452 -20.76 -25.11 -18.34
C TRP A 452 -21.02 -25.09 -19.84
N GLN A 453 -22.28 -25.33 -20.21
CA GLN A 453 -22.75 -25.27 -21.60
C GLN A 453 -23.09 -23.81 -21.95
N HIS A 454 -22.05 -23.06 -22.35
CA HIS A 454 -22.21 -21.66 -22.72
C HIS A 454 -22.84 -21.52 -24.11
N PRO A 455 -23.85 -20.63 -24.31
CA PRO A 455 -24.55 -20.53 -25.57
C PRO A 455 -23.64 -20.17 -26.77
N ASP A 456 -22.67 -19.27 -26.55
CA ASP A 456 -21.79 -18.78 -27.61
C ASP A 456 -20.44 -19.50 -27.69
N ARG A 457 -19.97 -20.14 -26.58
CA ARG A 457 -18.63 -20.75 -26.47
C ARG A 457 -18.67 -22.28 -26.48
N GLY A 458 -19.85 -22.87 -26.45
CA GLY A 458 -19.99 -24.30 -26.26
C GLY A 458 -19.61 -24.76 -24.85
N LEU A 459 -18.91 -25.87 -24.74
CA LEU A 459 -18.54 -26.46 -23.44
C LEU A 459 -17.33 -25.75 -22.83
N VAL A 460 -17.54 -24.95 -21.80
CA VAL A 460 -16.49 -24.26 -21.03
C VAL A 460 -15.98 -25.18 -19.91
N ALA A 461 -14.65 -25.29 -19.80
CA ALA A 461 -14.00 -26.15 -18.82
C ALA A 461 -14.05 -25.55 -17.39
N PRO A 462 -14.06 -26.39 -16.35
CA PRO A 462 -14.04 -25.92 -14.96
C PRO A 462 -12.86 -24.99 -14.64
N LEU A 463 -11.70 -25.25 -15.19
CA LEU A 463 -10.49 -24.42 -15.01
C LEU A 463 -10.68 -22.96 -15.44
N ASP A 464 -11.60 -22.69 -16.37
CA ASP A 464 -11.85 -21.34 -16.88
C ASP A 464 -12.84 -20.56 -16.00
N PHE A 465 -13.80 -21.22 -15.32
CA PHE A 465 -14.87 -20.54 -14.60
C PHE A 465 -14.89 -20.75 -13.08
N ILE A 466 -14.33 -21.85 -12.55
CA ILE A 466 -14.26 -22.10 -11.10
C ILE A 466 -13.45 -20.99 -10.38
N PRO A 467 -12.27 -20.54 -10.88
CA PRO A 467 -11.56 -19.43 -10.26
C PRO A 467 -12.37 -18.13 -10.27
N ILE A 468 -13.22 -17.93 -11.28
CA ILE A 468 -14.14 -16.78 -11.32
C ILE A 468 -15.21 -16.93 -10.23
N ALA A 469 -15.83 -18.11 -10.13
CA ALA A 469 -16.86 -18.41 -9.12
C ALA A 469 -16.33 -18.22 -7.69
N GLU A 470 -15.11 -18.65 -7.43
CA GLU A 470 -14.44 -18.48 -6.13
C GLU A 470 -14.22 -17.01 -5.79
N ARG A 471 -13.71 -16.21 -6.74
CA ARG A 471 -13.45 -14.79 -6.54
C ARG A 471 -14.72 -13.98 -6.32
N THR A 472 -15.80 -14.30 -7.03
CA THR A 472 -17.08 -13.61 -6.98
C THR A 472 -18.01 -14.10 -5.89
N GLY A 473 -17.66 -15.21 -5.19
CA GLY A 473 -18.51 -15.82 -4.17
C GLY A 473 -19.60 -16.73 -4.72
N LEU A 474 -19.75 -16.85 -6.05
CA LEU A 474 -20.74 -17.72 -6.69
C LEU A 474 -20.47 -19.22 -6.46
N ILE A 475 -19.25 -19.55 -6.02
CA ILE A 475 -18.86 -20.96 -5.78
C ILE A 475 -19.76 -21.64 -4.74
N GLY A 476 -20.30 -20.89 -3.75
CA GLY A 476 -21.24 -21.43 -2.76
C GLY A 476 -22.56 -21.89 -3.38
N GLU A 477 -23.13 -21.09 -4.29
CA GLU A 477 -24.37 -21.43 -5.01
C GLU A 477 -24.15 -22.57 -5.99
N ILE A 478 -23.05 -22.53 -6.74
CA ILE A 478 -22.63 -23.60 -7.66
C ILE A 478 -22.45 -24.90 -6.91
N GLY A 479 -21.79 -24.90 -5.76
CA GLY A 479 -21.56 -26.11 -4.97
C GLY A 479 -22.86 -26.73 -4.46
N LYS A 480 -23.80 -25.92 -3.96
CA LYS A 480 -25.14 -26.40 -3.58
C LYS A 480 -25.85 -27.04 -4.77
N TRP A 481 -25.78 -26.42 -5.93
CA TRP A 481 -26.35 -26.96 -7.17
C TRP A 481 -25.71 -28.30 -7.54
N VAL A 482 -24.37 -28.40 -7.52
CA VAL A 482 -23.62 -29.64 -7.84
C VAL A 482 -24.05 -30.77 -6.90
N ILE A 483 -24.01 -30.52 -5.58
CA ILE A 483 -24.39 -31.54 -4.57
C ILE A 483 -25.83 -32.00 -4.81
N SER A 484 -26.76 -31.08 -5.02
CA SER A 484 -28.16 -31.38 -5.27
C SER A 484 -28.34 -32.25 -6.53
N ARG A 485 -27.73 -31.87 -7.64
CA ARG A 485 -27.83 -32.59 -8.91
C ARG A 485 -27.18 -33.98 -8.85
N ALA A 486 -26.00 -34.10 -8.20
CA ALA A 486 -25.33 -35.36 -8.00
C ALA A 486 -26.15 -36.34 -7.16
N CYS A 487 -26.78 -35.86 -6.07
CA CYS A 487 -27.70 -36.67 -5.25
C CYS A 487 -28.92 -37.16 -6.06
N GLN A 488 -29.52 -36.26 -6.84
CA GLN A 488 -30.69 -36.59 -7.67
C GLN A 488 -30.32 -37.65 -8.73
N GLN A 489 -29.15 -37.51 -9.37
CA GLN A 489 -28.69 -38.42 -10.39
C GLN A 489 -28.38 -39.79 -9.79
N LEU A 490 -27.74 -39.89 -8.63
CA LEU A 490 -27.48 -41.16 -7.97
C LEU A 490 -28.76 -41.89 -7.58
N LYS A 491 -29.77 -41.20 -7.10
CA LYS A 491 -31.11 -41.77 -6.85
C LYS A 491 -31.77 -42.30 -8.14
N SER A 492 -31.60 -41.57 -9.25
CA SER A 492 -32.10 -42.07 -10.53
C SER A 492 -31.44 -43.38 -10.93
N TRP A 493 -30.10 -43.45 -10.82
CA TRP A 493 -29.37 -44.70 -11.12
C TRP A 493 -29.78 -45.85 -10.20
N GLU A 494 -29.95 -45.58 -8.90
CA GLU A 494 -30.40 -46.61 -7.96
C GLU A 494 -31.78 -47.16 -8.32
N ARG A 495 -32.71 -46.28 -8.67
CA ARG A 495 -34.04 -46.70 -9.12
C ARG A 495 -33.99 -47.51 -10.42
N ASP A 496 -33.13 -47.12 -11.39
CA ASP A 496 -33.12 -47.66 -12.74
C ASP A 496 -32.24 -48.91 -12.87
N PHE A 497 -31.19 -49.07 -12.03
CA PHE A 497 -30.20 -50.12 -12.10
C PHE A 497 -30.04 -50.95 -10.80
N GLY A 498 -30.69 -50.58 -9.72
CA GLY A 498 -30.63 -51.29 -8.45
C GLY A 498 -29.19 -51.54 -7.96
N TYR A 499 -28.80 -52.81 -7.81
CA TYR A 499 -27.45 -53.19 -7.33
C TYR A 499 -26.32 -52.88 -8.29
N ALA A 500 -26.60 -52.65 -9.55
CA ALA A 500 -25.59 -52.28 -10.54
C ALA A 500 -25.32 -50.76 -10.55
N ALA A 501 -26.12 -49.95 -9.81
CA ALA A 501 -25.88 -48.51 -9.66
C ALA A 501 -24.57 -48.25 -8.91
N PRO A 502 -23.90 -47.12 -9.18
CA PRO A 502 -22.75 -46.67 -8.39
C PRO A 502 -23.10 -46.61 -6.89
N GLN A 503 -22.19 -47.06 -6.04
CA GLN A 503 -22.44 -47.07 -4.59
C GLN A 503 -22.36 -45.66 -4.00
N SER A 504 -21.54 -44.77 -4.58
CA SER A 504 -21.36 -43.38 -4.15
C SER A 504 -21.09 -42.45 -5.32
N VAL A 505 -21.31 -41.17 -5.08
CA VAL A 505 -20.88 -40.11 -5.98
C VAL A 505 -19.86 -39.22 -5.25
N TRP A 506 -18.81 -38.90 -5.94
CA TRP A 506 -17.69 -38.10 -5.45
C TRP A 506 -17.84 -36.66 -5.98
N ILE A 507 -17.56 -35.67 -5.13
CA ILE A 507 -17.81 -34.25 -5.44
C ILE A 507 -16.64 -33.42 -4.95
N ASN A 508 -16.05 -32.67 -5.84
CA ASN A 508 -15.00 -31.71 -5.56
C ASN A 508 -15.55 -30.50 -4.78
N ILE A 509 -14.90 -30.14 -3.67
CA ILE A 509 -15.24 -29.00 -2.82
C ILE A 509 -14.13 -27.97 -2.87
N SER A 510 -14.48 -26.75 -3.27
CA SER A 510 -13.54 -25.63 -3.30
C SER A 510 -13.06 -25.25 -1.89
N PRO A 511 -11.78 -24.86 -1.72
CA PRO A 511 -11.26 -24.32 -0.46
C PRO A 511 -12.16 -23.22 0.13
N LYS A 512 -12.65 -22.30 -0.70
CA LYS A 512 -13.52 -21.20 -0.25
C LYS A 512 -14.90 -21.65 0.24
N GLN A 513 -15.41 -22.76 -0.23
CA GLN A 513 -16.64 -23.36 0.31
C GLN A 513 -16.35 -24.05 1.64
N PHE A 514 -15.27 -24.81 1.68
CA PHE A 514 -14.91 -25.61 2.84
C PHE A 514 -14.59 -24.77 4.08
N THR A 515 -14.02 -23.57 3.89
CA THR A 515 -13.70 -22.62 4.96
C THR A 515 -14.89 -21.76 5.41
N GLN A 516 -16.10 -21.94 4.86
CA GLN A 516 -17.31 -21.30 5.38
C GLN A 516 -17.73 -21.95 6.70
N CYS A 517 -17.91 -21.11 7.73
CA CYS A 517 -18.22 -21.60 9.10
C CYS A 517 -19.48 -22.47 9.19
N ASP A 518 -20.42 -22.33 8.26
CA ASP A 518 -21.72 -23.01 8.22
C ASP A 518 -21.81 -24.10 7.13
N PHE A 519 -20.69 -24.43 6.43
CA PHE A 519 -20.68 -25.36 5.32
C PHE A 519 -21.28 -26.72 5.67
N ALA A 520 -20.86 -27.35 6.77
CA ALA A 520 -21.39 -28.65 7.20
C ALA A 520 -22.90 -28.60 7.52
N GLN A 521 -23.37 -27.46 8.08
CA GLN A 521 -24.79 -27.25 8.36
C GLN A 521 -25.60 -27.10 7.06
N GLN A 522 -25.09 -26.37 6.07
CA GLN A 522 -25.72 -26.22 4.76
C GLN A 522 -25.84 -27.56 4.03
N VAL A 523 -24.79 -28.39 4.11
CA VAL A 523 -24.79 -29.76 3.54
C VAL A 523 -25.84 -30.62 4.23
N LYS A 524 -25.96 -30.57 5.56
CA LYS A 524 -26.97 -31.26 6.33
C LYS A 524 -28.38 -30.91 5.88
N GLU A 525 -28.69 -29.63 5.84
CA GLU A 525 -30.00 -29.10 5.43
C GLU A 525 -30.36 -29.57 3.99
N LEU A 526 -29.37 -29.57 3.11
CA LEU A 526 -29.55 -30.04 1.73
C LEU A 526 -29.87 -31.51 1.68
N PHE A 527 -29.17 -32.39 2.42
CA PHE A 527 -29.47 -33.81 2.47
C PHE A 527 -30.80 -34.11 3.09
N GLU A 528 -31.20 -33.41 4.15
CA GLU A 528 -32.52 -33.51 4.76
C GLU A 528 -33.61 -33.13 3.75
N SER A 529 -33.45 -32.02 3.03
CA SER A 529 -34.41 -31.58 2.02
C SER A 529 -34.57 -32.55 0.86
N LEU A 530 -33.47 -33.20 0.48
CA LEU A 530 -33.46 -34.23 -0.56
C LEU A 530 -33.83 -35.63 -0.04
N SER A 531 -33.96 -35.83 1.26
CA SER A 531 -34.08 -37.16 1.88
C SER A 531 -33.01 -38.12 1.37
N PHE A 532 -31.74 -37.70 1.40
CA PHE A 532 -30.59 -38.40 0.84
C PHE A 532 -29.71 -39.01 1.93
N GLU A 533 -29.16 -40.19 1.70
CA GLU A 533 -28.27 -40.88 2.64
C GLU A 533 -26.84 -40.31 2.53
N PRO A 534 -26.30 -39.63 3.56
CA PRO A 534 -24.99 -38.94 3.49
C PRO A 534 -23.81 -39.88 3.17
N ARG A 535 -23.85 -41.13 3.58
CA ARG A 535 -22.78 -42.13 3.37
C ARG A 535 -22.50 -42.43 1.90
N ARG A 536 -23.40 -42.05 1.02
CA ARG A 536 -23.27 -42.24 -0.43
C ARG A 536 -22.63 -41.04 -1.12
N ILE A 537 -22.24 -40.03 -0.36
CA ILE A 537 -21.46 -38.88 -0.86
C ILE A 537 -20.05 -38.97 -0.32
N LYS A 538 -19.09 -38.77 -1.21
CA LYS A 538 -17.69 -38.56 -0.87
C LYS A 538 -17.29 -37.15 -1.33
N PHE A 539 -16.75 -36.36 -0.44
CA PHE A 539 -16.21 -35.07 -0.79
C PHE A 539 -14.71 -35.16 -1.05
N GLU A 540 -14.26 -34.46 -2.08
CA GLU A 540 -12.87 -34.34 -2.46
C GLU A 540 -12.40 -32.95 -2.15
N ILE A 541 -11.30 -32.82 -1.41
CA ILE A 541 -10.69 -31.57 -0.98
C ILE A 541 -9.22 -31.55 -1.37
N THR A 542 -8.75 -30.47 -1.92
CA THR A 542 -7.33 -30.31 -2.25
C THR A 542 -6.48 -30.06 -1.01
N GLU A 543 -5.20 -30.35 -1.10
CA GLU A 543 -4.21 -30.14 -0.04
C GLU A 543 -4.15 -28.68 0.46
N SER A 544 -4.43 -27.71 -0.40
CA SER A 544 -4.36 -26.28 -0.10
C SER A 544 -5.32 -25.80 1.00
N ILE A 545 -6.40 -26.53 1.27
CA ILE A 545 -7.35 -26.21 2.35
C ILE A 545 -6.68 -26.15 3.72
N MET A 546 -5.61 -26.93 3.92
CA MET A 546 -4.91 -27.00 5.19
C MET A 546 -3.94 -25.82 5.43
N LEU A 547 -3.60 -25.09 4.38
CA LEU A 547 -2.67 -23.96 4.47
C LEU A 547 -3.33 -22.68 4.98
N GLU A 548 -4.65 -22.56 4.88
CA GLU A 548 -5.38 -21.35 5.28
C GLU A 548 -5.73 -21.36 6.78
N ASP A 549 -6.42 -22.38 7.27
CA ASP A 549 -6.79 -22.53 8.70
C ASP A 549 -7.01 -24.01 9.05
N ILE A 550 -6.00 -24.62 9.65
CA ILE A 550 -6.05 -26.06 10.00
C ILE A 550 -7.06 -26.39 11.09
N GLU A 551 -7.33 -25.47 12.04
CA GLU A 551 -8.28 -25.71 13.12
C GLU A 551 -9.71 -25.67 12.59
N LEU A 552 -10.01 -24.76 11.67
CA LEU A 552 -11.31 -24.71 11.01
C LEU A 552 -11.49 -25.96 10.14
N ALA A 553 -10.47 -26.36 9.37
CA ALA A 553 -10.49 -27.56 8.55
C ALA A 553 -10.78 -28.81 9.40
N MET A 554 -10.11 -28.99 10.52
CA MET A 554 -10.33 -30.10 11.46
C MET A 554 -11.78 -30.15 11.99
N ARG A 555 -12.35 -28.99 12.34
CA ARG A 555 -13.73 -28.89 12.81
C ARG A 555 -14.72 -29.26 11.71
N THR A 556 -14.58 -28.66 10.52
CA THR A 556 -15.45 -28.93 9.37
C THR A 556 -15.42 -30.40 8.95
N LEU A 557 -14.22 -31.01 8.89
CA LEU A 557 -14.06 -32.47 8.64
C LEU A 557 -14.77 -33.32 9.68
N GLY A 558 -14.61 -32.95 10.97
CA GLY A 558 -15.29 -33.65 12.08
C GLY A 558 -16.80 -33.57 11.99
N ASP A 559 -17.33 -32.41 11.57
CA ASP A 559 -18.76 -32.21 11.40
C ASP A 559 -19.32 -32.99 10.22
N LEU A 560 -18.64 -32.99 9.07
CA LEU A 560 -19.01 -33.80 7.89
C LEU A 560 -19.00 -35.32 8.21
N ARG A 561 -17.97 -35.77 8.92
CA ARG A 561 -17.90 -37.18 9.34
C ARG A 561 -19.04 -37.58 10.30
N ARG A 562 -19.44 -36.66 11.20
CA ARG A 562 -20.63 -36.93 12.07
C ARG A 562 -21.94 -36.99 11.29
N LEU A 563 -22.03 -36.32 10.16
CA LEU A 563 -23.15 -36.43 9.22
C LEU A 563 -23.11 -37.74 8.46
N GLY A 564 -21.97 -38.44 8.43
CA GLY A 564 -21.77 -39.70 7.69
C GLY A 564 -21.17 -39.50 6.29
N VAL A 565 -20.76 -38.28 5.93
CA VAL A 565 -20.07 -37.99 4.67
C VAL A 565 -18.63 -38.47 4.79
N GLN A 566 -18.10 -39.13 3.77
CA GLN A 566 -16.69 -39.49 3.66
C GLN A 566 -15.92 -38.35 2.97
N VAL A 567 -14.69 -38.07 3.42
CA VAL A 567 -13.85 -37.03 2.85
C VAL A 567 -12.51 -37.58 2.40
N PHE A 568 -12.17 -37.31 1.17
CA PHE A 568 -10.93 -37.75 0.50
C PHE A 568 -10.06 -36.52 0.19
N MET A 569 -8.77 -36.69 0.34
CA MET A 569 -7.80 -35.69 -0.09
C MET A 569 -7.45 -35.91 -1.56
N ASP A 570 -7.58 -34.84 -2.36
CA ASP A 570 -7.25 -34.81 -3.77
C ASP A 570 -5.90 -34.15 -4.05
N ASP A 571 -5.31 -34.39 -5.22
CA ASP A 571 -4.05 -33.84 -5.72
C ASP A 571 -2.86 -34.07 -4.76
N PHE A 572 -2.83 -35.15 -4.00
CA PHE A 572 -1.80 -35.42 -3.00
C PHE A 572 -0.39 -35.49 -3.61
N GLY A 573 0.52 -34.66 -3.05
CA GLY A 573 1.93 -34.61 -3.41
C GLY A 573 2.30 -33.49 -4.39
N THR A 574 1.34 -32.67 -4.82
CA THR A 574 1.60 -31.51 -5.67
C THR A 574 1.90 -30.23 -4.86
N GLY A 575 1.68 -30.27 -3.53
CA GLY A 575 1.83 -29.15 -2.59
C GLY A 575 2.83 -29.43 -1.45
N TYR A 576 2.77 -28.62 -0.41
CA TYR A 576 3.61 -28.71 0.79
C TYR A 576 2.95 -29.54 1.90
N SER A 577 2.69 -30.82 1.64
CA SER A 577 2.13 -31.70 2.68
C SER A 577 3.09 -31.88 3.86
N SER A 578 2.73 -31.35 5.01
CA SER A 578 3.35 -31.79 6.25
C SER A 578 2.74 -33.13 6.65
N LEU A 579 3.48 -34.21 6.47
CA LEU A 579 3.10 -35.57 6.92
C LEU A 579 2.66 -35.62 8.40
N THR A 580 3.11 -34.67 9.20
CA THR A 580 2.75 -34.53 10.61
C THR A 580 1.27 -34.24 10.82
N TYR A 581 0.65 -33.49 9.92
CA TYR A 581 -0.78 -33.17 10.01
C TYR A 581 -1.67 -34.23 9.35
N LEU A 582 -1.17 -34.88 8.29
CA LEU A 582 -1.94 -35.87 7.54
C LEU A 582 -2.48 -36.98 8.45
N GLY A 583 -1.67 -37.49 9.39
CA GLY A 583 -2.07 -38.53 10.33
C GLY A 583 -3.08 -38.08 11.41
N ARG A 584 -3.41 -36.79 11.50
CA ARG A 584 -4.38 -36.26 12.46
C ARG A 584 -5.70 -35.87 11.84
N LEU A 585 -5.73 -35.73 10.51
CA LEU A 585 -6.94 -35.33 9.80
C LEU A 585 -7.93 -36.54 9.75
N PRO A 586 -9.22 -36.31 10.04
CA PRO A 586 -10.23 -37.35 9.97
C PRO A 586 -10.67 -37.60 8.51
N LEU A 587 -9.70 -37.98 7.67
CA LEU A 587 -9.92 -38.38 6.27
C LEU A 587 -10.29 -39.87 6.17
N ASP A 588 -10.93 -40.23 5.07
CA ASP A 588 -11.28 -41.63 4.74
C ASP A 588 -10.34 -42.20 3.66
N GLY A 589 -9.75 -41.37 2.81
CA GLY A 589 -8.80 -41.79 1.80
C GLY A 589 -8.03 -40.65 1.14
N ILE A 590 -7.13 -41.01 0.23
CA ILE A 590 -6.25 -40.08 -0.50
C ILE A 590 -6.17 -40.53 -1.97
N LYS A 591 -6.34 -39.56 -2.88
CA LYS A 591 -6.16 -39.73 -4.31
C LYS A 591 -4.72 -39.41 -4.69
N VAL A 592 -4.06 -40.37 -5.35
CA VAL A 592 -2.70 -40.22 -5.86
C VAL A 592 -2.80 -39.52 -7.21
N ASP A 593 -2.26 -38.30 -7.29
CA ASP A 593 -2.38 -37.43 -8.46
C ASP A 593 -1.82 -38.07 -9.75
N ARG A 594 -2.43 -37.66 -10.86
CA ARG A 594 -2.06 -38.11 -12.21
C ARG A 594 -0.57 -37.88 -12.51
N SER A 595 0.07 -36.83 -12.01
CA SER A 595 1.48 -36.52 -12.30
C SER A 595 2.41 -37.67 -11.86
N PHE A 596 2.08 -38.38 -10.79
CA PHE A 596 2.82 -39.55 -10.33
C PHE A 596 2.48 -40.79 -11.16
N VAL A 597 1.20 -41.02 -11.40
CA VAL A 597 0.71 -42.23 -12.11
C VAL A 597 1.15 -42.22 -13.58
N SER A 598 1.13 -41.08 -14.26
CA SER A 598 1.47 -40.96 -15.68
C SER A 598 2.92 -41.36 -16.01
N GLN A 599 3.82 -41.32 -15.05
CA GLN A 599 5.24 -41.66 -15.21
C GLN A 599 5.57 -43.13 -14.87
N MET A 600 4.65 -43.85 -14.22
CA MET A 600 4.90 -45.24 -13.72
C MET A 600 5.35 -46.24 -14.79
N GLY A 601 4.86 -46.09 -16.01
CA GLY A 601 5.23 -47.01 -17.10
C GLY A 601 6.56 -46.74 -17.77
N LYS A 602 7.19 -45.58 -17.45
CA LYS A 602 8.38 -45.09 -18.12
C LYS A 602 9.65 -45.16 -17.26
N ASP A 603 9.51 -45.05 -15.94
CA ASP A 603 10.62 -45.04 -14.98
C ASP A 603 10.29 -45.93 -13.78
N VAL A 604 11.18 -46.91 -13.51
CA VAL A 604 11.08 -47.80 -12.36
C VAL A 604 11.10 -47.07 -11.03
N ARG A 605 11.84 -45.93 -10.93
CA ARG A 605 11.89 -45.13 -9.71
C ARG A 605 10.55 -44.47 -9.42
N GLN A 606 9.85 -44.03 -10.45
CA GLN A 606 8.50 -43.46 -10.30
C GLN A 606 7.50 -44.53 -9.84
N ALA A 607 7.56 -45.72 -10.39
CA ALA A 607 6.75 -46.82 -9.91
C ALA A 607 7.01 -47.15 -8.42
N GLN A 608 8.29 -47.16 -8.00
CA GLN A 608 8.66 -47.34 -6.57
C GLN A 608 8.15 -46.18 -5.68
N LEU A 609 8.20 -44.94 -6.17
CA LEU A 609 7.66 -43.79 -5.44
C LEU A 609 6.15 -43.95 -5.23
N VAL A 610 5.38 -44.26 -6.27
CA VAL A 610 3.94 -44.48 -6.17
C VAL A 610 3.63 -45.63 -5.20
N GLY A 611 4.37 -46.74 -5.27
CA GLY A 611 4.23 -47.85 -4.33
C GLY A 611 4.51 -47.43 -2.88
N THR A 612 5.49 -46.55 -2.67
CA THR A 612 5.77 -45.99 -1.34
C THR A 612 4.63 -45.09 -0.85
N ILE A 613 4.07 -44.24 -1.72
CA ILE A 613 2.90 -43.39 -1.41
C ILE A 613 1.69 -44.25 -1.04
N ILE A 614 1.36 -45.27 -1.84
CA ILE A 614 0.24 -46.20 -1.56
C ILE A 614 0.45 -46.88 -0.21
N THR A 615 1.68 -47.32 0.08
CA THR A 615 2.02 -47.98 1.35
C THR A 615 1.85 -47.02 2.52
N LEU A 616 2.28 -45.77 2.38
CA LEU A 616 2.11 -44.70 3.38
C LEU A 616 0.62 -44.49 3.67
N ILE A 617 -0.20 -44.28 2.64
CA ILE A 617 -1.65 -44.05 2.76
C ILE A 617 -2.31 -45.22 3.54
N ARG A 618 -1.98 -46.45 3.19
CA ARG A 618 -2.50 -47.65 3.87
C ARG A 618 -2.05 -47.75 5.33
N ASN A 619 -0.79 -47.42 5.62
CA ASN A 619 -0.25 -47.40 6.99
C ASN A 619 -0.92 -46.34 7.87
N LEU A 620 -1.44 -45.29 7.28
CA LEU A 620 -2.27 -44.27 7.96
C LEU A 620 -3.73 -44.78 8.14
N GLY A 621 -4.09 -45.94 7.66
CA GLY A 621 -5.46 -46.48 7.71
C GLY A 621 -6.41 -45.80 6.71
N LEU A 622 -5.87 -45.16 5.70
CA LEU A 622 -6.62 -44.46 4.65
C LEU A 622 -6.72 -45.30 3.37
N GLU A 623 -7.74 -45.03 2.56
CA GLU A 623 -7.99 -45.73 1.30
C GLU A 623 -7.20 -45.05 0.15
N PRO A 624 -6.26 -45.77 -0.54
CA PRO A 624 -5.56 -45.19 -1.69
C PRO A 624 -6.40 -45.34 -2.96
N ILE A 625 -6.46 -44.27 -3.74
CA ILE A 625 -7.12 -44.22 -5.05
C ILE A 625 -6.11 -43.67 -6.05
N ALA A 626 -6.00 -44.25 -7.22
CA ALA A 626 -5.10 -43.76 -8.27
C ALA A 626 -5.87 -43.02 -9.35
N GLU A 627 -5.33 -41.85 -9.71
CA GLU A 627 -5.90 -41.02 -10.75
C GLU A 627 -5.08 -40.97 -12.03
N GLY A 628 -5.75 -40.62 -13.13
CA GLY A 628 -5.09 -40.42 -14.41
C GLY A 628 -4.46 -41.69 -14.99
N VAL A 629 -5.05 -42.84 -14.73
CA VAL A 629 -4.60 -44.12 -15.33
C VAL A 629 -4.91 -44.13 -16.82
N GLU A 630 -3.86 -44.18 -17.65
CA GLU A 630 -3.96 -44.09 -19.10
C GLU A 630 -3.69 -45.41 -19.82
N THR A 631 -3.06 -46.40 -19.15
CA THR A 631 -2.72 -47.69 -19.74
C THR A 631 -3.08 -48.83 -18.82
N GLU A 632 -3.36 -50.01 -19.44
CA GLU A 632 -3.62 -51.25 -18.68
C GLU A 632 -2.40 -51.72 -17.86
N GLN A 633 -1.19 -51.39 -18.31
CA GLN A 633 0.03 -51.69 -17.57
C GLN A 633 0.07 -50.90 -16.25
N GLN A 634 -0.30 -49.62 -16.26
CA GLN A 634 -0.41 -48.83 -15.04
C GLN A 634 -1.45 -49.41 -14.10
N ALA A 635 -2.62 -49.78 -14.61
CA ALA A 635 -3.68 -50.41 -13.82
C ALA A 635 -3.22 -51.71 -13.15
N SER A 636 -2.48 -52.55 -13.86
CA SER A 636 -1.92 -53.79 -13.34
C SER A 636 -0.90 -53.56 -12.23
N LEU A 637 0.04 -52.61 -12.44
CA LEU A 637 1.05 -52.23 -11.44
C LEU A 637 0.38 -51.68 -10.16
N LEU A 638 -0.61 -50.82 -10.30
CA LEU A 638 -1.36 -50.26 -9.17
C LEU A 638 -2.08 -51.35 -8.37
N LYS A 639 -2.66 -52.32 -9.05
CA LYS A 639 -3.28 -53.50 -8.42
C LYS A 639 -2.26 -54.29 -7.61
N GLU A 640 -1.08 -54.58 -8.18
CA GLU A 640 0.02 -55.30 -7.50
C GLU A 640 0.52 -54.51 -6.27
N MET A 641 0.56 -53.17 -6.32
CA MET A 641 0.91 -52.32 -5.20
C MET A 641 -0.19 -52.24 -4.12
N GLY A 642 -1.35 -52.84 -4.34
CA GLY A 642 -2.45 -52.89 -3.40
C GLY A 642 -3.33 -51.65 -3.41
N CYS A 643 -3.37 -50.91 -4.51
CA CYS A 643 -4.36 -49.84 -4.74
C CYS A 643 -5.72 -50.54 -5.01
N ALA A 644 -6.76 -50.10 -4.28
CA ALA A 644 -8.08 -50.72 -4.39
C ALA A 644 -8.90 -50.18 -5.56
N PHE A 645 -8.79 -48.90 -5.80
CA PHE A 645 -9.60 -48.16 -6.77
C PHE A 645 -8.73 -47.33 -7.71
N ALA A 646 -9.22 -47.16 -8.92
CA ALA A 646 -8.55 -46.35 -9.92
C ALA A 646 -9.54 -45.62 -10.83
N GLN A 647 -9.10 -44.49 -11.35
CA GLN A 647 -9.82 -43.63 -12.29
C GLN A 647 -8.86 -43.18 -13.40
N GLY A 648 -9.34 -43.14 -14.64
CA GLY A 648 -8.50 -42.66 -15.74
C GLY A 648 -9.07 -42.98 -17.12
N PHE A 649 -8.40 -42.46 -18.13
CA PHE A 649 -8.87 -42.52 -19.51
C PHE A 649 -8.75 -43.94 -20.13
N VAL A 650 -7.96 -44.78 -19.54
CA VAL A 650 -7.95 -46.20 -19.95
C VAL A 650 -9.30 -46.86 -19.71
N PHE A 651 -10.02 -46.46 -18.67
CA PHE A 651 -11.33 -46.97 -18.33
C PHE A 651 -12.46 -46.19 -19.00
N CYS A 652 -12.56 -44.90 -18.69
CA CYS A 652 -13.57 -44.03 -19.22
C CYS A 652 -13.17 -42.55 -19.05
N ARG A 653 -13.53 -41.70 -20.00
CA ARG A 653 -13.46 -40.26 -19.87
C ARG A 653 -14.67 -39.74 -19.09
N PRO A 654 -14.63 -38.49 -18.56
CA PRO A 654 -15.84 -37.84 -18.03
C PRO A 654 -16.91 -37.72 -19.11
N VAL A 655 -18.06 -38.31 -18.89
CA VAL A 655 -19.16 -38.43 -19.87
C VAL A 655 -20.50 -37.98 -19.28
N PRO A 656 -21.48 -37.55 -20.10
CA PRO A 656 -22.84 -37.28 -19.66
C PRO A 656 -23.52 -38.50 -18.97
N PRO A 657 -24.53 -38.30 -18.12
CA PRO A 657 -25.24 -39.38 -17.42
C PRO A 657 -25.71 -40.54 -18.30
N ARG A 658 -26.16 -40.25 -19.52
CA ARG A 658 -26.65 -41.25 -20.48
C ARG A 658 -25.59 -42.28 -20.87
N GLU A 659 -24.35 -41.87 -20.99
CA GLU A 659 -23.25 -42.78 -21.32
C GLU A 659 -22.87 -43.67 -20.12
N ILE A 660 -22.99 -43.16 -18.88
CA ILE A 660 -22.90 -44.00 -17.68
C ILE A 660 -24.02 -45.03 -17.64
N ASP A 661 -25.25 -44.68 -18.03
CA ASP A 661 -26.36 -45.62 -18.11
C ASP A 661 -26.04 -46.81 -19.05
N GLU A 662 -25.34 -46.57 -20.15
CA GLU A 662 -24.91 -47.61 -21.08
C GLU A 662 -23.84 -48.51 -20.46
N LEU A 663 -22.87 -47.97 -19.74
CA LEU A 663 -21.86 -48.74 -19.02
C LEU A 663 -22.49 -49.65 -17.97
N LEU A 664 -23.43 -49.11 -17.18
CA LEU A 664 -24.13 -49.89 -16.13
C LEU A 664 -24.99 -51.02 -16.72
N ARG A 665 -25.67 -50.79 -17.85
CA ARG A 665 -26.43 -51.85 -18.55
C ARG A 665 -25.51 -52.97 -19.06
N ASN A 666 -24.33 -52.63 -19.55
CA ASN A 666 -23.38 -53.61 -20.07
C ASN A 666 -22.72 -54.41 -18.94
N ALA A 667 -22.51 -53.82 -17.78
CA ALA A 667 -22.00 -54.50 -16.58
C ALA A 667 -23.05 -55.43 -15.92
N SER A 668 -24.32 -55.21 -16.20
CA SER A 668 -25.43 -56.02 -15.66
C SER A 668 -25.77 -57.25 -16.51
N ARG A 669 -25.16 -57.37 -17.70
CA ARG A 669 -25.26 -58.52 -18.61
C ARG A 669 -24.11 -59.51 -18.41
#